data_9054bbc2ab74486abff455e9c0649013
#
_entry.id   9054bbc2ab74486abff455e9c0649013
#
_cell.length_a   1.000
_cell.length_b   1.000
_cell.length_c   1.000
_cell.angle_alpha   90.00
_cell.angle_beta   90.00
_cell.angle_gamma   90.00
#
_symmetry.space_group_name_H-M   'P 1'
#
loop_
_entity.id
_entity.type
_entity.pdbx_description
1 polymer ?
#
loop_
_entity_poly.entity_id
_entity_poly.type
_entity_poly.pdbx_seq_one_letter_code
_entity_poly.pdbx_strand_id
1 'polypeptide(L)'
;LSNEKFNDLQNKYPDISFGILTGDIKFNPEADVIIMTTEILYNTLFQKKMLKEDIIKPEQLSLHFEMDIENELGCVVFDEIHYINDPDRGRIWEETIMLLPKSTQIVGLSATIDKPDRFCQWIENISLRESWLCSYDKRIVPLTHHSFITFPDSYYKKFPIEIKNLIDDNHFKNKPIVLKQQGKLFKEKTYQKISKLLNFFDKERIRINQFFVMNKMVEYLNQNNLLPALCFIFSRKQTKIFAEKITIPLFPQNSTIPSTIKKECKQILMRLPNYREYIVLPEYEWITRLLEKGIAVHHSGIAPVFREMVEILFGKGYIKLLFATETFAVGINMPTKSVIFSSLSKFDGKGFRLVKGHEYTQMAGRAGRRGKDIKGHIFHLNNLFRDNQRPSSHEMNVMMGGKPETLSSKFKINFSMLLKMIASKQFDFKSFAQNSMLSDVIQKNKKYIDNEINHMDEIVNKFSFEFLKTGKESLERYHFLKTKQRVVRESSKNRKKTAQEMRLIEENSKTFKDDFKKYEIFIENCGKLKNLKETSYSIEHSIENEIKPHIKILQKNEFITVGENEGEYELTEMGKMASNVNEIHYLAISDIIFNQNAFIGLSVTELTSVLSVFCDIRLSDENRIFSVDYVNTNDNVKKSVKMIKKAYDKYYDEETTYETNFMFKYELQYDLIEIVQKWANSEDAIACQNIIKEMEQWGIYIGNFTKAILKICNIAMELENVCLIQNNLELLKTLREVSDKLKKFIVTSQSLYL
;
A
#
# COMPACT_ATOMS: atom_id res chain seq x y z
N LEU A 1 15.39 4.69 1.50
CA LEU A 1 15.04 6.11 1.46
C LEU A 1 15.53 6.84 2.71
N SER A 2 15.12 6.40 3.93
CA SER A 2 15.51 7.08 5.17
C SER A 2 17.04 7.10 5.34
N ASN A 3 17.72 5.97 5.14
CA ASN A 3 19.17 5.84 5.25
C ASN A 3 19.92 6.72 4.22
N GLU A 4 19.46 6.73 2.97
CA GLU A 4 20.02 7.57 1.90
C GLU A 4 19.86 9.06 2.25
N LYS A 5 18.66 9.49 2.67
CA LYS A 5 18.42 10.88 3.08
C LYS A 5 19.24 11.29 4.29
N PHE A 6 19.36 10.39 5.27
CA PHE A 6 20.20 10.62 6.44
C PHE A 6 21.65 10.90 6.00
N ASN A 7 22.21 10.03 5.19
CA ASN A 7 23.58 10.18 4.69
C ASN A 7 23.76 11.46 3.85
N ASP A 8 22.82 11.76 2.94
CA ASP A 8 22.88 12.94 2.09
C ASP A 8 22.81 14.24 2.90
N LEU A 9 21.92 14.31 3.89
CA LEU A 9 21.76 15.51 4.72
C LEU A 9 22.94 15.70 5.67
N GLN A 10 23.42 14.64 6.30
CA GLN A 10 24.59 14.68 7.18
C GLN A 10 25.85 15.16 6.42
N ASN A 11 26.06 14.67 5.19
CA ASN A 11 27.19 15.12 4.36
C ASN A 11 27.03 16.57 3.89
N LYS A 12 25.80 17.04 3.68
CA LYS A 12 25.52 18.39 3.18
C LYS A 12 25.58 19.46 4.28
N TYR A 13 25.20 19.09 5.49
CA TYR A 13 25.09 19.98 6.64
C TYR A 13 25.83 19.39 7.84
N PRO A 14 27.18 19.39 7.83
CA PRO A 14 27.97 18.73 8.86
C PRO A 14 27.88 19.37 10.25
N ASP A 15 27.45 20.64 10.33
CA ASP A 15 27.27 21.38 11.57
C ASP A 15 25.93 21.13 12.28
N ILE A 16 25.06 20.34 11.68
CA ILE A 16 23.74 19.97 12.24
C ILE A 16 23.76 18.51 12.66
N SER A 17 23.24 18.21 13.85
CA SER A 17 23.11 16.83 14.29
C SER A 17 21.89 16.16 13.63
N PHE A 18 22.11 14.97 13.08
CA PHE A 18 21.07 14.16 12.45
C PHE A 18 20.88 12.84 13.18
N GLY A 19 19.61 12.42 13.28
CA GLY A 19 19.22 11.13 13.81
C GLY A 19 18.35 10.37 12.81
N ILE A 20 18.27 9.05 12.97
CA ILE A 20 17.38 8.19 12.18
C ILE A 20 16.67 7.19 13.06
N LEU A 21 15.33 7.13 12.91
CA LEU A 21 14.45 6.20 13.62
C LEU A 21 13.54 5.49 12.62
N THR A 22 13.77 4.21 12.47
CA THR A 22 12.92 3.31 11.66
C THR A 22 12.59 2.07 12.49
N GLY A 23 11.70 1.20 12.02
CA GLY A 23 11.43 -0.07 12.70
C GLY A 23 12.69 -0.93 12.92
N ASP A 24 13.72 -0.74 12.10
CA ASP A 24 14.94 -1.56 12.10
C ASP A 24 16.16 -0.85 12.69
N ILE A 25 16.15 0.48 12.71
CA ILE A 25 17.35 1.32 13.03
C ILE A 25 16.96 2.41 14.04
N LYS A 26 17.75 2.51 15.10
CA LYS A 26 17.70 3.61 16.06
C LYS A 26 19.13 4.18 16.21
N PHE A 27 19.33 5.41 15.71
CA PHE A 27 20.62 6.10 15.79
C PHE A 27 20.40 7.57 16.12
N ASN A 28 21.11 8.08 17.11
CA ASN A 28 21.10 9.47 17.58
C ASN A 28 19.67 10.05 17.72
N PRO A 29 18.84 9.52 18.64
CA PRO A 29 17.44 9.94 18.77
C PRO A 29 17.27 11.34 19.37
N GLU A 30 18.31 11.95 19.90
CA GLU A 30 18.32 13.30 20.49
C GLU A 30 18.87 14.37 19.53
N ALA A 31 18.98 14.05 18.24
CA ALA A 31 19.51 14.96 17.23
C ALA A 31 18.53 16.13 16.95
N ASP A 32 19.09 17.27 16.46
CA ASP A 32 18.31 18.44 16.05
C ASP A 32 17.32 18.11 14.91
N VAL A 33 17.71 17.19 14.02
CA VAL A 33 16.88 16.73 12.90
C VAL A 33 16.79 15.21 12.92
N ILE A 34 15.58 14.69 13.11
CA ILE A 34 15.34 13.25 13.15
C ILE A 34 14.58 12.81 11.89
N ILE A 35 15.16 11.86 11.16
CA ILE A 35 14.52 11.22 10.02
C ILE A 35 13.82 9.95 10.52
N MET A 36 12.50 9.88 10.41
CA MET A 36 11.74 8.76 10.94
C MET A 36 10.63 8.31 10.01
N THR A 37 10.10 7.12 10.27
CA THR A 37 8.86 6.68 9.63
C THR A 37 7.66 7.31 10.33
N THR A 38 6.56 7.50 9.57
CA THR A 38 5.34 8.14 10.09
C THR A 38 4.73 7.33 11.23
N GLU A 39 4.87 6.01 11.21
CA GLU A 39 4.38 5.09 12.23
C GLU A 39 5.06 5.33 13.59
N ILE A 40 6.36 5.62 13.59
CA ILE A 40 7.09 5.94 14.83
C ILE A 40 6.59 7.26 15.40
N LEU A 41 6.46 8.29 14.58
CA LEU A 41 5.92 9.58 15.03
C LEU A 41 4.51 9.41 15.59
N TYR A 42 3.63 8.72 14.88
CA TYR A 42 2.26 8.42 15.32
C TYR A 42 2.21 7.76 16.70
N ASN A 43 2.97 6.69 16.88
CA ASN A 43 3.00 5.97 18.16
C ASN A 43 3.55 6.83 19.29
N THR A 44 4.61 7.60 19.03
CA THR A 44 5.23 8.50 20.03
C THR A 44 4.28 9.61 20.45
N LEU A 45 3.52 10.19 19.53
CA LEU A 45 2.52 11.22 19.84
C LEU A 45 1.47 10.71 20.85
N PHE A 46 1.01 9.47 20.72
CA PHE A 46 0.09 8.87 21.68
C PHE A 46 0.78 8.48 22.98
N GLN A 47 1.94 7.84 22.94
CA GLN A 47 2.67 7.41 24.13
C GLN A 47 3.00 8.58 25.06
N LYS A 48 3.42 9.72 24.50
CA LYS A 48 3.68 10.94 25.28
C LYS A 48 2.41 11.49 25.96
N LYS A 49 1.25 11.42 25.30
CA LYS A 49 -0.03 11.80 25.92
C LYS A 49 -0.40 10.86 27.07
N MET A 50 -0.19 9.55 26.91
CA MET A 50 -0.44 8.56 27.95
C MET A 50 0.41 8.77 29.20
N LEU A 51 1.69 9.14 29.01
CA LEU A 51 2.59 9.47 30.11
C LEU A 51 2.18 10.75 30.84
N LYS A 52 1.72 11.77 30.12
CA LYS A 52 1.25 13.05 30.67
C LYS A 52 -0.01 12.87 31.54
N GLU A 53 -0.84 11.88 31.21
CA GLU A 53 -2.07 11.56 31.93
C GLU A 53 -1.90 10.49 33.05
N ASP A 54 -0.65 10.12 33.38
CA ASP A 54 -0.29 9.10 34.40
C ASP A 54 -0.96 7.72 34.20
N ILE A 55 -1.37 7.41 32.95
CA ILE A 55 -2.05 6.14 32.63
C ILE A 55 -1.08 4.98 32.59
N ILE A 56 0.14 5.25 32.12
CA ILE A 56 1.25 4.31 32.07
C ILE A 56 2.48 4.98 32.68
N LYS A 57 3.20 4.26 33.54
CA LYS A 57 4.43 4.78 34.14
C LYS A 57 5.58 4.75 33.12
N PRO A 58 6.55 5.67 33.23
CA PRO A 58 7.72 5.70 32.35
C PRO A 58 8.48 4.38 32.28
N GLU A 59 8.53 3.65 33.41
CA GLU A 59 9.19 2.34 33.55
C GLU A 59 8.50 1.22 32.74
N GLN A 60 7.25 1.43 32.34
CA GLN A 60 6.41 0.47 31.60
C GLN A 60 6.41 0.70 30.08
N LEU A 61 7.13 1.72 29.61
CA LEU A 61 7.20 2.08 28.19
C LEU A 61 8.64 2.24 27.71
N SER A 62 8.98 1.56 26.63
CA SER A 62 10.20 1.85 25.89
C SER A 62 9.91 2.93 24.86
N LEU A 63 10.21 4.18 25.21
CA LEU A 63 10.10 5.30 24.27
C LEU A 63 11.16 5.21 23.17
N HIS A 64 10.76 5.52 21.94
CA HIS A 64 11.73 5.60 20.84
C HIS A 64 12.69 6.78 21.00
N PHE A 65 12.23 7.91 21.55
CA PHE A 65 13.02 9.09 21.86
C PHE A 65 12.37 9.93 22.97
N GLU A 66 13.21 10.68 23.69
CA GLU A 66 12.79 11.63 24.71
C GLU A 66 12.77 13.03 24.10
N MET A 67 11.60 13.57 23.84
CA MET A 67 11.39 14.94 23.34
C MET A 67 10.12 15.48 23.98
N ASP A 68 10.13 16.73 24.41
CA ASP A 68 8.90 17.46 24.72
C ASP A 68 8.23 17.93 23.41
N ILE A 69 7.25 17.13 22.93
CA ILE A 69 6.59 17.38 21.66
C ILE A 69 5.92 18.76 21.61
N GLU A 70 5.41 19.26 22.73
CA GLU A 70 4.72 20.55 22.76
C GLU A 70 5.68 21.75 22.67
N ASN A 71 6.89 21.63 23.26
CA ASN A 71 7.82 22.72 23.37
C ASN A 71 9.06 22.61 22.46
N GLU A 72 9.46 21.39 22.09
CA GLU A 72 10.67 21.15 21.29
C GLU A 72 10.39 20.83 19.82
N LEU A 73 9.19 20.29 19.47
CA LEU A 73 8.86 19.96 18.09
C LEU A 73 8.49 21.20 17.29
N GLY A 74 9.46 21.83 16.64
CA GLY A 74 9.26 23.03 15.84
C GLY A 74 8.63 22.79 14.46
N CYS A 75 9.05 21.72 13.75
CA CYS A 75 8.62 21.47 12.39
C CYS A 75 8.57 19.98 12.06
N VAL A 76 7.54 19.56 11.30
CA VAL A 76 7.45 18.22 10.71
C VAL A 76 7.38 18.32 9.20
N VAL A 77 8.34 17.68 8.52
CA VAL A 77 8.40 17.61 7.07
C VAL A 77 7.89 16.24 6.60
N PHE A 78 6.72 16.22 6.00
CA PHE A 78 6.14 15.04 5.36
C PHE A 78 6.64 14.93 3.93
N ASP A 79 7.61 14.04 3.69
CA ASP A 79 8.08 13.76 2.34
C ASP A 79 7.21 12.72 1.65
N GLU A 80 6.93 12.94 0.36
CA GLU A 80 6.02 12.10 -0.44
C GLU A 80 4.59 12.04 0.18
N ILE A 81 4.02 13.19 0.60
CA ILE A 81 2.76 13.25 1.33
C ILE A 81 1.57 12.59 0.60
N HIS A 82 1.69 12.35 -0.72
CA HIS A 82 0.69 11.60 -1.48
C HIS A 82 0.53 10.13 -1.03
N TYR A 83 1.43 9.60 -0.18
CA TYR A 83 1.22 8.33 0.51
C TYR A 83 0.01 8.29 1.45
N ILE A 84 -0.59 9.43 1.74
CA ILE A 84 -1.90 9.49 2.42
C ILE A 84 -3.00 8.74 1.64
N ASN A 85 -2.80 8.48 0.33
CA ASN A 85 -3.67 7.64 -0.50
C ASN A 85 -3.37 6.13 -0.41
N ASP A 86 -2.28 5.73 0.26
CA ASP A 86 -1.94 4.32 0.39
C ASP A 86 -3.03 3.58 1.18
N PRO A 87 -3.56 2.44 0.65
CA PRO A 87 -4.66 1.72 1.29
C PRO A 87 -4.33 1.22 2.70
N ASP A 88 -3.08 0.85 2.95
CA ASP A 88 -2.64 0.23 4.20
C ASP A 88 -2.09 1.27 5.19
N ARG A 89 -1.36 2.27 4.72
CA ARG A 89 -0.61 3.24 5.53
C ARG A 89 -1.23 4.64 5.58
N GLY A 90 -2.07 5.01 4.61
CA GLY A 90 -2.58 6.38 4.45
C GLY A 90 -3.31 6.90 5.68
N ARG A 91 -4.01 6.02 6.40
CA ARG A 91 -4.69 6.34 7.66
C ARG A 91 -3.70 6.89 8.70
N ILE A 92 -2.55 6.25 8.88
CA ILE A 92 -1.56 6.65 9.88
C ILE A 92 -1.00 8.05 9.55
N TRP A 93 -0.82 8.37 8.26
CA TRP A 93 -0.41 9.70 7.83
C TRP A 93 -1.44 10.76 8.20
N GLU A 94 -2.72 10.49 7.92
CA GLU A 94 -3.83 11.38 8.21
C GLU A 94 -3.97 11.61 9.72
N GLU A 95 -4.01 10.54 10.50
CA GLU A 95 -4.09 10.60 11.97
C GLU A 95 -2.87 11.31 12.59
N THR A 96 -1.66 11.08 12.07
CA THR A 96 -0.45 11.76 12.55
C THR A 96 -0.57 13.27 12.41
N ILE A 97 -1.01 13.75 11.23
CA ILE A 97 -1.20 15.18 10.98
C ILE A 97 -2.23 15.76 11.96
N MET A 98 -3.33 15.04 12.22
CA MET A 98 -4.38 15.47 13.14
C MET A 98 -3.92 15.53 14.61
N LEU A 99 -2.91 14.75 14.98
CA LEU A 99 -2.38 14.65 16.35
C LEU A 99 -1.27 15.66 16.65
N LEU A 100 -0.68 16.30 15.64
CA LEU A 100 0.40 17.27 15.85
C LEU A 100 -0.08 18.47 16.67
N PRO A 101 0.78 19.01 17.56
CA PRO A 101 0.51 20.26 18.26
C PRO A 101 0.23 21.41 17.29
N LYS A 102 -0.67 22.32 17.68
CA LYS A 102 -0.98 23.52 16.85
C LYS A 102 0.23 24.44 16.70
N SER A 103 1.22 24.34 17.58
CA SER A 103 2.49 25.07 17.53
C SER A 103 3.42 24.55 16.42
N THR A 104 3.30 23.29 16.02
CA THR A 104 4.21 22.65 15.06
C THR A 104 3.98 23.15 13.63
N GLN A 105 5.06 23.55 12.94
CA GLN A 105 5.01 23.85 11.52
C GLN A 105 4.92 22.57 10.69
N ILE A 106 4.00 22.54 9.72
CA ILE A 106 3.83 21.39 8.82
C ILE A 106 4.34 21.76 7.42
N VAL A 107 5.24 20.96 6.87
CA VAL A 107 5.73 21.08 5.50
C VAL A 107 5.41 19.80 4.73
N GLY A 108 4.59 19.90 3.69
CA GLY A 108 4.25 18.77 2.83
C GLY A 108 5.01 18.81 1.51
N LEU A 109 5.81 17.78 1.21
CA LEU A 109 6.48 17.60 -0.07
C LEU A 109 5.80 16.49 -0.84
N SER A 110 5.44 16.75 -2.10
CA SER A 110 4.71 15.77 -2.91
C SER A 110 5.11 15.82 -4.38
N ALA A 111 4.88 14.70 -5.05
CA ALA A 111 4.70 14.70 -6.51
C ALA A 111 3.38 15.42 -6.87
N THR A 112 2.91 15.28 -8.10
CA THR A 112 1.65 15.91 -8.54
C THR A 112 0.43 15.34 -7.81
N ILE A 113 -0.34 16.23 -7.19
CA ILE A 113 -1.63 15.96 -6.52
C ILE A 113 -2.75 16.64 -7.30
N ASP A 114 -3.90 15.97 -7.46
CA ASP A 114 -5.11 16.62 -7.99
C ASP A 114 -5.74 17.48 -6.90
N LYS A 115 -6.08 18.72 -7.27
CA LYS A 115 -6.73 19.71 -6.37
C LYS A 115 -5.97 19.92 -5.04
N PRO A 116 -4.69 20.30 -5.09
CA PRO A 116 -3.86 20.48 -3.90
C PRO A 116 -4.42 21.57 -2.96
N ASP A 117 -5.16 22.56 -3.47
CA ASP A 117 -5.80 23.60 -2.67
C ASP A 117 -6.71 23.03 -1.57
N ARG A 118 -7.45 21.95 -1.87
CA ARG A 118 -8.31 21.28 -0.87
C ARG A 118 -7.51 20.65 0.25
N PHE A 119 -6.37 20.09 -0.09
CA PHE A 119 -5.47 19.52 0.90
C PHE A 119 -4.86 20.61 1.78
N CYS A 120 -4.43 21.74 1.19
CA CYS A 120 -3.97 22.90 1.95
C CYS A 120 -5.05 23.42 2.89
N GLN A 121 -6.29 23.55 2.42
CA GLN A 121 -7.41 23.97 3.25
C GLN A 121 -7.68 23.02 4.42
N TRP A 122 -7.56 21.71 4.20
CA TRP A 122 -7.67 20.72 5.28
C TRP A 122 -6.56 20.90 6.32
N ILE A 123 -5.30 21.06 5.90
CA ILE A 123 -4.17 21.34 6.80
C ILE A 123 -4.39 22.63 7.59
N GLU A 124 -4.87 23.68 6.92
CA GLU A 124 -5.18 24.98 7.55
C GLU A 124 -6.26 24.85 8.63
N ASN A 125 -7.33 24.12 8.33
CA ASN A 125 -8.41 23.84 9.30
C ASN A 125 -7.92 23.08 10.54
N ILE A 126 -6.99 22.13 10.37
CA ILE A 126 -6.45 21.34 11.48
C ILE A 126 -5.41 22.10 12.28
N SER A 127 -4.44 22.71 11.60
CA SER A 127 -3.34 23.40 12.25
C SER A 127 -3.74 24.78 12.82
N LEU A 128 -4.85 25.34 12.36
CA LEU A 128 -5.29 26.73 12.62
C LEU A 128 -4.25 27.77 12.18
N ARG A 129 -3.48 27.44 11.15
CA ARG A 129 -2.43 28.28 10.56
C ARG A 129 -2.63 28.41 9.07
N GLU A 130 -2.29 29.55 8.51
CA GLU A 130 -2.34 29.82 7.08
C GLU A 130 -1.44 28.81 6.31
N SER A 131 -1.98 28.21 5.26
CA SER A 131 -1.29 27.25 4.42
C SER A 131 -0.93 27.85 3.06
N TRP A 132 0.31 27.69 2.65
CA TRP A 132 0.85 28.19 1.39
C TRP A 132 1.11 27.07 0.41
N LEU A 133 0.48 27.14 -0.78
CA LEU A 133 0.68 26.19 -1.85
C LEU A 133 1.75 26.70 -2.82
N CYS A 134 2.88 25.97 -2.89
CA CYS A 134 3.90 26.19 -3.90
C CYS A 134 3.83 25.10 -4.96
N SER A 135 3.30 25.40 -6.14
CA SER A 135 3.16 24.45 -7.25
C SER A 135 4.10 24.80 -8.42
N TYR A 136 4.72 23.80 -8.99
CA TYR A 136 5.57 23.94 -10.17
C TYR A 136 5.26 22.85 -11.21
N ASP A 137 4.58 23.23 -12.28
CA ASP A 137 4.06 22.28 -13.28
C ASP A 137 5.05 21.93 -14.39
N LYS A 138 6.16 22.66 -14.50
CA LYS A 138 7.12 22.46 -15.59
C LYS A 138 8.25 21.55 -15.17
N ARG A 139 8.35 20.38 -15.81
CA ARG A 139 9.50 19.51 -15.62
C ARG A 139 10.78 20.14 -16.21
N ILE A 140 11.86 20.20 -15.42
CA ILE A 140 13.14 20.80 -15.81
C ILE A 140 13.76 20.06 -17.00
N VAL A 141 13.80 18.72 -16.97
CA VAL A 141 14.28 17.90 -18.07
C VAL A 141 13.09 17.31 -18.81
N PRO A 142 12.75 17.79 -20.03
CA PRO A 142 11.56 17.35 -20.76
C PRO A 142 11.65 15.88 -21.16
N LEU A 143 10.52 15.17 -21.14
CA LEU A 143 10.44 13.77 -21.50
C LEU A 143 9.98 13.56 -22.94
N THR A 144 10.58 12.56 -23.58
CA THR A 144 10.13 12.06 -24.88
C THR A 144 9.83 10.58 -24.78
N HIS A 145 8.61 10.21 -25.13
CA HIS A 145 8.12 8.83 -25.10
C HIS A 145 8.22 8.21 -26.47
N HIS A 146 8.81 7.03 -26.54
CA HIS A 146 9.05 6.29 -27.76
C HIS A 146 8.43 4.90 -27.69
N SER A 147 7.95 4.42 -28.81
CA SER A 147 7.71 3.00 -29.07
C SER A 147 8.95 2.40 -29.71
N PHE A 148 9.31 1.19 -29.36
CA PHE A 148 10.40 0.45 -29.97
C PHE A 148 9.92 -0.95 -30.37
N ILE A 149 10.09 -1.28 -31.65
CA ILE A 149 9.73 -2.57 -32.24
C ILE A 149 10.94 -3.15 -32.96
N THR A 150 11.19 -4.43 -32.74
CA THR A 150 12.28 -5.15 -33.41
C THR A 150 11.88 -6.59 -33.70
N PHE A 151 12.42 -7.14 -34.74
CA PHE A 151 12.25 -8.54 -35.16
C PHE A 151 13.38 -8.97 -36.09
N PRO A 152 13.72 -10.28 -36.12
CA PRO A 152 14.72 -10.81 -37.03
C PRO A 152 14.35 -10.63 -38.52
N ASP A 153 15.35 -10.50 -39.40
CA ASP A 153 15.15 -10.38 -40.86
C ASP A 153 14.46 -11.60 -41.48
N SER A 154 14.64 -12.77 -40.89
CA SER A 154 13.96 -14.00 -41.30
C SER A 154 12.43 -13.92 -41.23
N TYR A 155 11.89 -13.18 -40.22
CA TYR A 155 10.45 -12.91 -40.14
C TYR A 155 10.01 -11.86 -41.14
N TYR A 156 10.77 -10.75 -41.28
CA TYR A 156 10.44 -9.69 -42.22
C TYR A 156 10.29 -10.21 -43.67
N LYS A 157 11.18 -11.10 -44.09
CA LYS A 157 11.13 -11.70 -45.44
C LYS A 157 9.81 -12.40 -45.76
N LYS A 158 9.15 -12.96 -44.70
CA LYS A 158 7.90 -13.73 -44.82
C LYS A 158 6.63 -12.88 -44.66
N PHE A 159 6.76 -11.59 -44.34
CA PHE A 159 5.58 -10.74 -44.12
C PHE A 159 4.87 -10.40 -45.44
N PRO A 160 3.54 -10.23 -45.43
CA PRO A 160 2.77 -9.71 -46.56
C PRO A 160 3.25 -8.32 -46.97
N ILE A 161 3.06 -7.99 -48.24
CA ILE A 161 3.50 -6.69 -48.82
C ILE A 161 2.91 -5.51 -48.05
N GLU A 162 1.63 -5.56 -47.67
CA GLU A 162 0.98 -4.50 -46.88
C GLU A 162 1.67 -4.24 -45.55
N ILE A 163 2.10 -5.29 -44.84
CA ILE A 163 2.81 -5.18 -43.59
C ILE A 163 4.24 -4.68 -43.78
N LYS A 164 4.92 -5.12 -44.86
CA LYS A 164 6.24 -4.59 -45.24
C LYS A 164 6.17 -3.09 -45.51
N ASN A 165 5.22 -2.64 -46.29
CA ASN A 165 5.00 -1.21 -46.56
C ASN A 165 4.70 -0.45 -45.26
N LEU A 166 3.84 -0.99 -44.39
CA LEU A 166 3.56 -0.37 -43.09
C LEU A 166 4.82 -0.19 -42.22
N ILE A 167 5.74 -1.16 -42.28
CA ILE A 167 7.00 -1.13 -41.52
C ILE A 167 7.97 -0.12 -42.14
N ASP A 168 8.15 -0.16 -43.45
CA ASP A 168 9.15 0.62 -44.18
C ASP A 168 8.77 2.11 -44.23
N ASP A 169 7.53 2.43 -44.56
CA ASP A 169 6.99 3.81 -44.58
C ASP A 169 7.08 4.53 -43.23
N ASN A 170 7.01 3.76 -42.13
CA ASN A 170 7.03 4.32 -40.79
C ASN A 170 8.34 4.02 -40.03
N HIS A 171 9.30 3.36 -40.64
CA HIS A 171 10.58 2.95 -40.03
C HIS A 171 10.43 2.20 -38.69
N PHE A 172 9.47 1.26 -38.63
CA PHE A 172 9.11 0.58 -37.40
C PHE A 172 10.14 -0.44 -36.89
N LYS A 173 11.15 -0.78 -37.65
CA LYS A 173 12.14 -1.77 -37.26
C LYS A 173 13.40 -1.12 -36.70
N ASN A 174 13.80 -1.52 -35.48
CA ASN A 174 15.04 -1.14 -34.80
C ASN A 174 15.24 0.38 -34.60
N LYS A 175 14.21 1.19 -34.80
CA LYS A 175 14.24 2.64 -34.57
C LYS A 175 13.15 3.07 -33.58
N PRO A 176 13.44 4.00 -32.65
CA PRO A 176 12.44 4.54 -31.77
C PRO A 176 11.47 5.46 -32.51
N ILE A 177 10.20 5.26 -32.27
CA ILE A 177 9.10 6.03 -32.84
C ILE A 177 8.55 6.94 -31.78
N VAL A 178 8.59 8.25 -31.99
CA VAL A 178 8.09 9.23 -31.01
C VAL A 178 6.57 9.16 -30.91
N LEU A 179 6.06 8.85 -29.72
CA LEU A 179 4.64 8.83 -29.39
C LEU A 179 4.17 10.13 -28.75
N LYS A 180 4.96 10.69 -27.83
CA LYS A 180 4.63 11.94 -27.14
C LYS A 180 5.90 12.70 -26.74
N GLN A 181 5.84 14.02 -26.80
CA GLN A 181 6.86 14.93 -26.27
C GLN A 181 6.20 15.88 -25.27
N GLN A 182 6.95 16.40 -24.33
CA GLN A 182 6.44 17.39 -23.37
C GLN A 182 5.87 18.59 -24.13
N GLY A 183 4.68 19.05 -23.74
CA GLY A 183 3.96 20.16 -24.39
C GLY A 183 3.34 19.81 -25.75
N LYS A 184 3.43 18.57 -26.23
CA LYS A 184 2.81 18.12 -27.49
C LYS A 184 1.76 17.05 -27.26
N LEU A 185 0.78 16.98 -28.15
CA LEU A 185 -0.26 15.97 -28.13
C LEU A 185 0.30 14.57 -28.40
N PHE A 186 -0.38 13.56 -27.86
CA PHE A 186 -0.10 12.16 -28.16
C PHE A 186 -0.38 11.85 -29.61
N LYS A 187 0.56 11.15 -30.26
CA LYS A 187 0.46 10.78 -31.69
C LYS A 187 -0.41 9.54 -31.88
N GLU A 188 -1.71 9.70 -31.73
CA GLU A 188 -2.69 8.62 -31.77
C GLU A 188 -2.62 7.79 -33.05
N LYS A 189 -2.61 8.45 -34.21
CA LYS A 189 -2.49 7.77 -35.52
C LYS A 189 -1.24 6.90 -35.65
N THR A 190 -0.13 7.34 -35.03
CA THR A 190 1.12 6.56 -35.02
C THR A 190 0.96 5.32 -34.16
N TYR A 191 0.35 5.48 -32.98
CA TYR A 191 0.10 4.34 -32.07
C TYR A 191 -0.89 3.32 -32.68
N GLN A 192 -1.92 3.78 -33.39
CA GLN A 192 -2.84 2.90 -34.11
C GLN A 192 -2.13 2.07 -35.20
N LYS A 193 -1.18 2.65 -35.95
CA LYS A 193 -0.36 1.91 -36.90
C LYS A 193 0.52 0.85 -36.23
N ILE A 194 1.11 1.19 -35.07
CA ILE A 194 1.88 0.25 -34.25
C ILE A 194 0.97 -0.88 -33.76
N SER A 195 -0.22 -0.57 -33.27
CA SER A 195 -1.21 -1.57 -32.84
C SER A 195 -1.63 -2.49 -34.00
N LYS A 196 -1.80 -1.96 -35.20
CA LYS A 196 -2.09 -2.77 -36.40
C LYS A 196 -0.99 -3.80 -36.65
N LEU A 197 0.30 -3.40 -36.55
CA LEU A 197 1.43 -4.31 -36.74
C LEU A 197 1.47 -5.39 -35.61
N LEU A 198 1.24 -4.99 -34.38
CA LEU A 198 1.26 -5.93 -33.24
C LEU A 198 0.08 -6.91 -33.30
N ASN A 199 -1.11 -6.45 -33.70
CA ASN A 199 -2.27 -7.33 -33.95
C ASN A 199 -2.01 -8.34 -35.08
N PHE A 200 -1.27 -7.94 -36.12
CA PHE A 200 -0.81 -8.88 -37.11
C PHE A 200 0.11 -9.95 -36.49
N PHE A 201 1.06 -9.56 -35.62
CA PHE A 201 1.93 -10.54 -34.94
C PHE A 201 1.12 -11.53 -34.12
N ASP A 202 0.10 -11.05 -33.40
CA ASP A 202 -0.75 -11.89 -32.57
C ASP A 202 -1.60 -12.85 -33.40
N LYS A 203 -2.22 -12.35 -34.47
CA LYS A 203 -3.03 -13.15 -35.42
C LYS A 203 -2.21 -14.28 -36.06
N GLU A 204 -1.01 -13.95 -36.53
CA GLU A 204 -0.09 -14.91 -37.15
C GLU A 204 0.74 -15.70 -36.11
N ARG A 205 0.46 -15.52 -34.80
CA ARG A 205 1.19 -16.17 -33.70
C ARG A 205 2.70 -15.96 -33.74
N ILE A 206 3.15 -14.81 -34.25
CA ILE A 206 4.57 -14.46 -34.37
C ILE A 206 5.05 -14.04 -32.98
N ARG A 207 5.86 -14.86 -32.36
CA ARG A 207 6.49 -14.57 -31.08
C ARG A 207 7.97 -14.31 -31.23
N ILE A 208 8.40 -13.12 -30.88
CA ILE A 208 9.81 -12.73 -30.97
C ILE A 208 10.45 -12.99 -29.60
N ASN A 209 11.63 -13.57 -29.62
CA ASN A 209 12.37 -13.88 -28.40
C ASN A 209 12.60 -12.58 -27.59
N GLN A 210 12.17 -12.57 -26.35
CA GLN A 210 12.25 -11.40 -25.47
C GLN A 210 13.70 -10.94 -25.21
N PHE A 211 14.65 -11.85 -25.16
CA PHE A 211 16.06 -11.52 -24.96
C PHE A 211 16.66 -10.88 -26.22
N PHE A 212 16.23 -11.30 -27.41
CA PHE A 212 16.59 -10.63 -28.66
C PHE A 212 16.09 -9.18 -28.65
N VAL A 213 14.84 -8.94 -28.29
CA VAL A 213 14.25 -7.60 -28.19
C VAL A 213 15.06 -6.72 -27.24
N MET A 214 15.36 -7.24 -26.03
CA MET A 214 16.09 -6.50 -25.02
C MET A 214 17.53 -6.19 -25.48
N ASN A 215 18.26 -7.15 -26.03
CA ASN A 215 19.61 -6.94 -26.52
C ASN A 215 19.64 -5.91 -27.68
N LYS A 216 18.66 -5.93 -28.58
CA LYS A 216 18.54 -4.91 -29.66
C LYS A 216 18.25 -3.52 -29.10
N MET A 217 17.45 -3.41 -28.02
CA MET A 217 17.23 -2.14 -27.32
C MET A 217 18.53 -1.63 -26.65
N VAL A 218 19.24 -2.51 -25.94
CA VAL A 218 20.51 -2.16 -25.27
C VAL A 218 21.58 -1.76 -26.29
N GLU A 219 21.68 -2.48 -27.40
CA GLU A 219 22.57 -2.13 -28.54
C GLU A 219 22.26 -0.72 -29.06
N TYR A 220 20.98 -0.41 -29.30
CA TYR A 220 20.54 0.92 -29.71
C TYR A 220 20.93 2.02 -28.71
N LEU A 221 20.69 1.79 -27.40
CA LEU A 221 21.02 2.76 -26.35
C LEU A 221 22.53 3.02 -26.28
N ASN A 222 23.34 1.96 -26.39
CA ASN A 222 24.79 2.07 -26.34
C ASN A 222 25.35 2.84 -27.55
N GLN A 223 24.90 2.52 -28.74
CA GLN A 223 25.33 3.20 -30.00
C GLN A 223 24.93 4.68 -30.02
N ASN A 224 23.82 5.07 -29.38
CA ASN A 224 23.32 6.45 -29.39
C ASN A 224 23.63 7.24 -28.12
N ASN A 225 24.53 6.74 -27.28
CA ASN A 225 24.90 7.38 -26.00
C ASN A 225 23.70 7.70 -25.08
N LEU A 226 22.71 6.79 -25.01
CA LEU A 226 21.49 6.94 -24.21
C LEU A 226 21.55 6.20 -22.85
N LEU A 227 22.71 5.72 -22.46
CA LEU A 227 23.00 5.16 -21.14
C LEU A 227 23.43 6.26 -20.15
N PRO A 228 23.25 6.09 -18.83
CA PRO A 228 22.67 4.93 -18.17
C PRO A 228 21.16 4.81 -18.39
N ALA A 229 20.67 3.58 -18.36
CA ALA A 229 19.26 3.27 -18.54
C ALA A 229 18.70 2.44 -17.39
N LEU A 230 17.44 2.68 -17.03
CA LEU A 230 16.65 1.92 -16.07
C LEU A 230 15.56 1.14 -16.81
N CYS A 231 15.52 -0.18 -16.64
CA CYS A 231 14.51 -1.04 -17.23
C CYS A 231 13.55 -1.55 -16.15
N PHE A 232 12.28 -1.16 -16.23
CA PHE A 232 11.23 -1.67 -15.34
C PHE A 232 10.70 -3.02 -15.82
N ILE A 233 10.77 -4.01 -14.90
CA ILE A 233 10.26 -5.36 -15.08
C ILE A 233 9.45 -5.74 -13.84
N PHE A 234 8.14 -5.97 -13.98
CA PHE A 234 7.23 -6.21 -12.86
C PHE A 234 7.29 -7.65 -12.31
N SER A 235 8.46 -8.29 -12.40
CA SER A 235 8.70 -9.62 -11.86
C SER A 235 10.15 -9.75 -11.38
N ARG A 236 10.34 -10.10 -10.10
CA ARG A 236 11.67 -10.30 -9.49
C ARG A 236 12.47 -11.38 -10.23
N LYS A 237 11.82 -12.51 -10.57
CA LYS A 237 12.45 -13.60 -11.33
C LYS A 237 12.90 -13.14 -12.73
N GLN A 238 12.05 -12.37 -13.42
CA GLN A 238 12.38 -11.90 -14.76
C GLN A 238 13.48 -10.84 -14.75
N THR A 239 13.59 -9.97 -13.72
CA THR A 239 14.70 -9.00 -13.62
C THR A 239 16.06 -9.71 -13.62
N LYS A 240 16.18 -10.82 -12.87
CA LYS A 240 17.39 -11.64 -12.82
C LYS A 240 17.70 -12.26 -14.19
N ILE A 241 16.72 -12.90 -14.79
CA ILE A 241 16.88 -13.59 -16.09
C ILE A 241 17.27 -12.60 -17.20
N PHE A 242 16.61 -11.44 -17.29
CA PHE A 242 16.96 -10.43 -18.28
C PHE A 242 18.37 -9.89 -18.09
N ALA A 243 18.78 -9.60 -16.86
CA ALA A 243 20.13 -9.12 -16.56
C ALA A 243 21.22 -10.10 -17.03
N GLU A 244 21.02 -11.40 -16.77
CA GLU A 244 21.95 -12.46 -17.16
C GLU A 244 22.05 -12.65 -18.69
N LYS A 245 20.94 -12.41 -19.42
CA LYS A 245 20.84 -12.62 -20.87
C LYS A 245 21.26 -11.43 -21.71
N ILE A 246 21.78 -10.36 -21.12
CA ILE A 246 22.43 -9.28 -21.87
C ILE A 246 23.80 -9.72 -22.36
N THR A 247 23.99 -9.65 -23.67
CA THR A 247 25.25 -10.05 -24.34
C THR A 247 26.04 -8.85 -24.88
N ILE A 248 25.42 -7.67 -24.92
CA ILE A 248 26.05 -6.45 -25.44
C ILE A 248 27.08 -5.94 -24.44
N PRO A 249 28.36 -5.73 -24.86
CA PRO A 249 29.37 -5.16 -23.97
C PRO A 249 29.06 -3.67 -23.70
N LEU A 250 29.01 -3.30 -22.42
CA LEU A 250 28.70 -1.93 -22.01
C LEU A 250 29.99 -1.13 -21.63
N PHE A 251 31.11 -1.81 -21.54
CA PHE A 251 32.43 -1.22 -21.37
C PHE A 251 33.34 -1.61 -22.54
N PRO A 252 34.32 -0.79 -22.91
CA PRO A 252 35.34 -1.15 -23.90
C PRO A 252 36.11 -2.41 -23.48
N GLN A 253 36.56 -3.21 -24.44
CA GLN A 253 37.24 -4.48 -24.18
C GLN A 253 38.51 -4.33 -23.29
N ASN A 254 39.22 -3.22 -23.44
CA ASN A 254 40.45 -2.95 -22.69
C ASN A 254 40.23 -2.06 -21.44
N SER A 255 38.98 -1.95 -20.97
CA SER A 255 38.64 -1.10 -19.82
C SER A 255 39.10 -1.73 -18.49
N THR A 256 39.69 -0.93 -17.62
CA THR A 256 40.02 -1.32 -16.25
C THR A 256 38.83 -1.21 -15.31
N ILE A 257 37.70 -0.67 -15.79
CA ILE A 257 36.49 -0.43 -14.98
C ILE A 257 35.96 -1.72 -14.32
N PRO A 258 35.87 -2.88 -15.00
CA PRO A 258 35.40 -4.12 -14.37
C PRO A 258 36.21 -4.51 -13.14
N SER A 259 37.54 -4.45 -13.23
CA SER A 259 38.43 -4.77 -12.09
C SER A 259 38.30 -3.75 -10.95
N THR A 260 38.09 -2.48 -11.30
CA THR A 260 37.83 -1.42 -10.32
C THR A 260 36.50 -1.66 -9.59
N ILE A 261 35.44 -2.02 -10.31
CA ILE A 261 34.12 -2.35 -9.72
C ILE A 261 34.26 -3.50 -8.71
N LYS A 262 34.98 -4.55 -9.06
CA LYS A 262 35.20 -5.69 -8.14
C LYS A 262 35.88 -5.26 -6.83
N LYS A 263 36.88 -4.38 -6.91
CA LYS A 263 37.56 -3.82 -5.74
C LYS A 263 36.61 -2.94 -4.92
N GLU A 264 35.85 -2.08 -5.59
CA GLU A 264 34.88 -1.19 -4.97
C GLU A 264 33.78 -1.97 -4.23
N CYS A 265 33.21 -3.02 -4.83
CA CYS A 265 32.23 -3.89 -4.15
C CYS A 265 32.75 -4.40 -2.81
N LYS A 266 34.02 -4.89 -2.80
CA LYS A 266 34.64 -5.36 -1.58
C LYS A 266 34.89 -4.25 -0.57
N GLN A 267 35.39 -3.09 -1.01
CA GLN A 267 35.65 -1.94 -0.15
C GLN A 267 34.37 -1.37 0.48
N ILE A 268 33.29 -1.33 -0.27
CA ILE A 268 31.98 -0.89 0.24
C ILE A 268 31.51 -1.83 1.35
N LEU A 269 31.59 -3.15 1.14
CA LEU A 269 31.20 -4.12 2.17
C LEU A 269 32.11 -4.10 3.39
N MET A 270 33.40 -3.79 3.24
CA MET A 270 34.36 -3.69 4.37
C MET A 270 34.01 -2.61 5.39
N ARG A 271 33.04 -1.74 5.11
CA ARG A 271 32.48 -0.83 6.12
C ARG A 271 31.72 -1.58 7.22
N LEU A 272 31.22 -2.79 6.92
CA LEU A 272 30.48 -3.62 7.88
C LEU A 272 31.45 -4.53 8.66
N PRO A 273 31.25 -4.68 9.97
CA PRO A 273 32.10 -5.56 10.79
C PRO A 273 32.09 -7.02 10.30
N ASN A 274 30.94 -7.51 9.86
CA ASN A 274 30.72 -8.89 9.39
C ASN A 274 30.80 -9.03 7.86
N TYR A 275 31.52 -8.16 7.15
CA TYR A 275 31.60 -8.15 5.68
C TYR A 275 32.02 -9.50 5.07
N ARG A 276 32.77 -10.32 5.80
CA ARG A 276 33.22 -11.65 5.36
C ARG A 276 32.05 -12.60 5.12
N GLU A 277 30.97 -12.46 5.89
CA GLU A 277 29.76 -13.27 5.75
C GLU A 277 29.01 -12.96 4.46
N TYR A 278 29.05 -11.71 4.01
CA TYR A 278 28.42 -11.28 2.75
C TYR A 278 29.21 -11.73 1.52
N ILE A 279 30.55 -11.70 1.57
CA ILE A 279 31.41 -12.04 0.42
C ILE A 279 31.32 -13.51 0.03
N VAL A 280 31.05 -14.41 0.96
CA VAL A 280 30.95 -15.85 0.69
C VAL A 280 29.60 -16.28 0.12
N LEU A 281 28.62 -15.38 0.02
CA LEU A 281 27.31 -15.67 -0.51
C LEU A 281 27.32 -15.82 -2.03
N PRO A 282 26.59 -16.80 -2.60
CA PRO A 282 26.41 -16.91 -4.03
C PRO A 282 25.76 -15.65 -4.65
N GLU A 283 24.89 -14.95 -3.91
CA GLU A 283 24.27 -13.72 -4.33
C GLU A 283 25.29 -12.60 -4.55
N TYR A 284 26.32 -12.49 -3.68
CA TYR A 284 27.42 -11.52 -3.86
C TYR A 284 28.19 -11.78 -5.15
N GLU A 285 28.58 -13.02 -5.40
CA GLU A 285 29.33 -13.39 -6.62
C GLU A 285 28.48 -13.10 -7.87
N TRP A 286 27.21 -13.44 -7.83
CA TRP A 286 26.28 -13.19 -8.91
C TRP A 286 26.12 -11.69 -9.21
N ILE A 287 25.90 -10.86 -8.18
CA ILE A 287 25.74 -9.42 -8.31
C ILE A 287 27.05 -8.79 -8.83
N THR A 288 28.20 -9.16 -8.26
CA THR A 288 29.50 -8.62 -8.67
C THR A 288 29.80 -8.91 -10.12
N ARG A 289 29.53 -10.15 -10.59
CA ARG A 289 29.70 -10.55 -11.99
C ARG A 289 28.84 -9.73 -12.95
N LEU A 290 27.60 -9.36 -12.55
CA LEU A 290 26.76 -8.47 -13.35
C LEU A 290 27.31 -7.04 -13.35
N LEU A 291 27.72 -6.53 -12.19
CA LEU A 291 28.29 -5.20 -12.04
C LEU A 291 29.57 -5.01 -12.87
N GLU A 292 30.42 -6.01 -12.95
CA GLU A 292 31.62 -6.02 -13.83
C GLU A 292 31.26 -5.80 -15.30
N LYS A 293 30.02 -6.18 -15.72
CA LYS A 293 29.48 -5.91 -17.06
C LYS A 293 28.80 -4.53 -17.17
N GLY A 294 28.73 -3.76 -16.10
CA GLY A 294 27.96 -2.51 -16.03
C GLY A 294 26.45 -2.72 -15.88
N ILE A 295 26.02 -3.90 -15.48
CA ILE A 295 24.63 -4.29 -15.32
C ILE A 295 24.33 -4.47 -13.83
N ALA A 296 23.17 -4.03 -13.39
CA ALA A 296 22.70 -4.27 -12.03
C ALA A 296 21.24 -4.71 -11.99
N VAL A 297 20.85 -5.29 -10.86
CA VAL A 297 19.47 -5.67 -10.54
C VAL A 297 19.11 -5.06 -9.19
N HIS A 298 17.88 -4.53 -9.08
CA HIS A 298 17.38 -3.96 -7.86
C HIS A 298 15.90 -4.32 -7.62
N HIS A 299 15.63 -5.10 -6.59
CA HIS A 299 14.29 -5.43 -6.12
C HIS A 299 14.31 -5.85 -4.65
N SER A 300 13.16 -5.83 -3.99
CA SER A 300 13.02 -6.11 -2.56
C SER A 300 13.43 -7.53 -2.12
N GLY A 301 13.61 -8.46 -3.05
CA GLY A 301 14.09 -9.82 -2.75
C GLY A 301 15.61 -9.93 -2.56
N ILE A 302 16.39 -8.94 -3.01
CA ILE A 302 17.84 -8.90 -2.79
C ILE A 302 18.11 -8.48 -1.34
N ALA A 303 19.17 -9.04 -0.73
CA ALA A 303 19.59 -8.66 0.60
C ALA A 303 19.76 -7.13 0.73
N PRO A 304 19.31 -6.50 1.84
CA PRO A 304 19.34 -5.04 1.99
C PRO A 304 20.69 -4.43 1.71
N VAL A 305 21.75 -4.99 2.26
CA VAL A 305 23.15 -4.53 2.08
C VAL A 305 23.57 -4.56 0.61
N PHE A 306 23.20 -5.57 -0.15
CA PHE A 306 23.54 -5.62 -1.57
C PHE A 306 22.76 -4.61 -2.41
N ARG A 307 21.52 -4.29 -2.02
CA ARG A 307 20.76 -3.21 -2.66
C ARG A 307 21.45 -1.87 -2.44
N GLU A 308 21.86 -1.56 -1.21
CA GLU A 308 22.59 -0.35 -0.88
C GLU A 308 23.95 -0.29 -1.61
N MET A 309 24.66 -1.41 -1.73
CA MET A 309 25.88 -1.49 -2.54
C MET A 309 25.64 -1.14 -4.02
N VAL A 310 24.56 -1.64 -4.61
CA VAL A 310 24.16 -1.30 -5.99
C VAL A 310 23.83 0.20 -6.08
N GLU A 311 23.14 0.76 -5.12
CA GLU A 311 22.79 2.18 -5.04
C GLU A 311 24.03 3.06 -4.98
N ILE A 312 25.00 2.75 -4.12
CA ILE A 312 26.28 3.46 -4.01
C ILE A 312 27.07 3.40 -5.32
N LEU A 313 27.14 2.22 -5.95
CA LEU A 313 27.84 2.05 -7.24
C LEU A 313 27.15 2.77 -8.39
N PHE A 314 25.82 2.87 -8.34
CA PHE A 314 25.07 3.67 -9.30
C PHE A 314 25.41 5.16 -9.16
N GLY A 315 25.43 5.67 -7.94
CA GLY A 315 25.85 7.06 -7.64
C GLY A 315 27.25 7.37 -8.15
N LYS A 316 28.19 6.41 -8.04
CA LYS A 316 29.54 6.50 -8.61
C LYS A 316 29.61 6.39 -10.14
N GLY A 317 28.49 6.07 -10.84
CA GLY A 317 28.41 6.02 -12.30
C GLY A 317 28.94 4.74 -12.96
N TYR A 318 29.18 3.68 -12.17
CA TYR A 318 29.65 2.40 -12.68
C TYR A 318 28.55 1.58 -13.38
N ILE A 319 27.28 1.82 -13.05
CA ILE A 319 26.17 1.08 -13.62
C ILE A 319 25.66 1.77 -14.89
N LYS A 320 25.61 1.04 -15.99
CA LYS A 320 25.12 1.50 -17.29
C LYS A 320 23.69 1.06 -17.57
N LEU A 321 23.31 -0.14 -17.09
CA LEU A 321 21.96 -0.70 -17.25
C LEU A 321 21.47 -1.29 -15.92
N LEU A 322 20.36 -0.79 -15.42
CA LEU A 322 19.73 -1.26 -14.19
C LEU A 322 18.38 -1.89 -14.48
N PHE A 323 18.18 -3.13 -14.08
CA PHE A 323 16.89 -3.80 -14.11
C PHE A 323 16.23 -3.70 -12.72
N ALA A 324 15.02 -3.16 -12.65
CA ALA A 324 14.35 -2.97 -11.38
C ALA A 324 12.84 -3.25 -11.44
N THR A 325 12.28 -3.58 -10.29
CA THR A 325 10.83 -3.58 -10.09
C THR A 325 10.32 -2.16 -9.77
N GLU A 326 9.00 -1.98 -9.73
CA GLU A 326 8.38 -0.66 -9.50
C GLU A 326 8.83 0.00 -8.18
N THR A 327 9.18 -0.78 -7.17
CA THR A 327 9.64 -0.27 -5.87
C THR A 327 10.86 0.64 -5.97
N PHE A 328 11.64 0.52 -7.03
CA PHE A 328 12.76 1.42 -7.32
C PHE A 328 12.32 2.83 -7.75
N ALA A 329 11.11 2.96 -8.30
CA ALA A 329 10.59 4.26 -8.74
C ALA A 329 10.34 5.21 -7.57
N VAL A 330 10.12 4.66 -6.38
CA VAL A 330 9.72 5.40 -5.19
C VAL A 330 10.92 5.58 -4.25
N GLY A 331 11.20 6.82 -3.89
CA GLY A 331 12.09 7.16 -2.79
C GLY A 331 13.60 7.15 -3.07
N ILE A 332 14.10 6.57 -4.15
CA ILE A 332 15.53 6.55 -4.47
C ILE A 332 15.85 7.63 -5.49
N ASN A 333 16.83 8.49 -5.21
CA ASN A 333 17.24 9.58 -6.11
C ASN A 333 18.32 9.14 -7.10
N MET A 334 17.96 8.22 -8.01
CA MET A 334 18.87 7.68 -9.03
C MET A 334 18.35 7.95 -10.45
N PRO A 335 18.43 9.19 -10.94
CA PRO A 335 17.96 9.51 -12.27
C PRO A 335 18.87 8.92 -13.34
N THR A 336 18.26 8.36 -14.38
CA THR A 336 18.92 7.80 -15.56
C THR A 336 18.69 8.70 -16.78
N LYS A 337 19.46 8.53 -17.84
CA LYS A 337 19.21 9.21 -19.12
C LYS A 337 17.96 8.65 -19.80
N SER A 338 17.79 7.32 -19.71
CA SER A 338 16.70 6.60 -20.35
C SER A 338 15.95 5.69 -19.37
N VAL A 339 14.65 5.52 -19.60
CA VAL A 339 13.79 4.55 -18.92
C VAL A 339 13.17 3.62 -19.96
N ILE A 340 13.14 2.33 -19.67
CA ILE A 340 12.58 1.29 -20.52
C ILE A 340 11.44 0.60 -19.78
N PHE A 341 10.29 0.46 -20.45
CA PHE A 341 9.18 -0.35 -20.00
C PHE A 341 9.12 -1.66 -20.80
N SER A 342 9.32 -2.78 -20.11
CA SER A 342 9.14 -4.11 -20.70
C SER A 342 7.67 -4.54 -20.73
N SER A 343 6.83 -3.95 -19.89
CA SER A 343 5.38 -4.10 -19.82
C SER A 343 4.75 -2.82 -19.29
N LEU A 344 3.47 -2.61 -19.56
CA LEU A 344 2.63 -1.56 -18.96
C LEU A 344 1.50 -2.18 -18.13
N SER A 345 1.56 -3.48 -17.87
CA SER A 345 0.64 -4.20 -17.00
C SER A 345 1.40 -4.87 -15.87
N LYS A 346 0.84 -4.81 -14.66
CA LYS A 346 1.38 -5.40 -13.44
C LYS A 346 0.34 -6.21 -12.69
N PHE A 347 0.78 -7.16 -11.88
CA PHE A 347 -0.06 -7.93 -10.96
C PHE A 347 -0.23 -7.15 -9.66
N ASP A 348 -1.48 -6.98 -9.20
CA ASP A 348 -1.82 -6.19 -8.00
C ASP A 348 -2.22 -7.03 -6.78
N GLY A 349 -1.99 -8.34 -6.84
CA GLY A 349 -2.39 -9.29 -5.81
C GLY A 349 -3.69 -10.03 -6.13
N LYS A 350 -4.57 -9.46 -6.97
CA LYS A 350 -5.84 -10.05 -7.42
C LYS A 350 -5.83 -10.42 -8.90
N GLY A 351 -5.14 -9.64 -9.72
CA GLY A 351 -5.09 -9.84 -11.15
C GLY A 351 -4.08 -8.91 -11.86
N PHE A 352 -4.02 -9.04 -13.19
CA PHE A 352 -3.23 -8.12 -14.00
C PHE A 352 -4.04 -6.87 -14.32
N ARG A 353 -3.45 -5.70 -14.07
CA ARG A 353 -4.00 -4.40 -14.45
C ARG A 353 -2.98 -3.51 -15.14
N LEU A 354 -3.42 -2.55 -15.91
CA LEU A 354 -2.56 -1.51 -16.45
C LEU A 354 -1.98 -0.63 -15.34
N VAL A 355 -0.79 -0.12 -15.56
CA VAL A 355 -0.14 0.87 -14.71
C VAL A 355 -0.97 2.14 -14.70
N LYS A 356 -1.25 2.68 -13.52
CA LYS A 356 -2.00 3.94 -13.39
C LYS A 356 -1.15 5.14 -13.84
N GLY A 357 -1.79 6.27 -14.21
CA GLY A 357 -1.10 7.45 -14.71
C GLY A 357 -0.04 8.00 -13.74
N HIS A 358 -0.32 8.07 -12.44
CA HIS A 358 0.66 8.51 -11.44
C HIS A 358 1.84 7.53 -11.29
N GLU A 359 1.58 6.20 -11.24
CA GLU A 359 2.62 5.17 -11.19
C GLU A 359 3.55 5.28 -12.43
N TYR A 360 2.94 5.43 -13.61
CA TYR A 360 3.68 5.65 -14.84
C TYR A 360 4.54 6.90 -14.78
N THR A 361 3.99 8.02 -14.29
CA THR A 361 4.71 9.29 -14.20
C THR A 361 5.88 9.21 -13.22
N GLN A 362 5.74 8.53 -12.09
CA GLN A 362 6.83 8.30 -11.13
C GLN A 362 7.97 7.49 -11.77
N MET A 363 7.64 6.39 -12.46
CA MET A 363 8.63 5.56 -13.16
C MET A 363 9.28 6.29 -14.34
N ALA A 364 8.49 6.91 -15.21
CA ALA A 364 8.96 7.71 -16.33
C ALA A 364 9.78 8.92 -15.86
N GLY A 365 9.43 9.43 -14.69
CA GLY A 365 10.12 10.51 -14.02
C GLY A 365 11.59 10.25 -13.67
N ARG A 366 12.01 9.00 -13.66
CA ARG A 366 13.43 8.65 -13.48
C ARG A 366 14.28 8.92 -14.72
N ALA A 367 13.68 9.23 -15.88
CA ALA A 367 14.41 9.62 -17.09
C ALA A 367 14.79 11.11 -17.07
N GLY A 368 16.01 11.41 -17.47
CA GLY A 368 16.54 12.78 -17.58
C GLY A 368 17.17 13.30 -16.29
N ARG A 369 18.50 13.39 -16.26
CA ARG A 369 19.30 13.87 -15.12
C ARG A 369 19.39 15.39 -15.16
N ARG A 370 18.96 16.05 -14.10
CA ARG A 370 19.07 17.51 -13.97
C ARG A 370 20.53 17.96 -14.07
N GLY A 371 20.78 19.00 -14.85
CA GLY A 371 22.13 19.54 -15.05
C GLY A 371 23.05 18.71 -15.96
N LYS A 372 22.62 17.52 -16.41
CA LYS A 372 23.41 16.63 -17.27
C LYS A 372 22.74 16.30 -18.60
N ASP A 373 21.43 16.18 -18.64
CA ASP A 373 20.69 15.77 -19.84
C ASP A 373 19.71 16.87 -20.28
N ILE A 374 19.66 17.12 -21.59
CA ILE A 374 18.72 18.06 -22.21
C ILE A 374 17.32 17.44 -22.31
N LYS A 375 17.23 16.11 -22.44
CA LYS A 375 15.99 15.33 -22.60
C LYS A 375 16.10 14.01 -21.87
N GLY A 376 15.00 13.57 -21.26
CA GLY A 376 14.81 12.21 -20.76
C GLY A 376 14.09 11.37 -21.83
N HIS A 377 14.55 10.14 -22.04
CA HIS A 377 14.02 9.22 -23.05
C HIS A 377 13.29 8.06 -22.38
N ILE A 378 12.07 7.78 -22.85
CA ILE A 378 11.26 6.68 -22.37
C ILE A 378 10.99 5.74 -23.56
N PHE A 379 11.26 4.46 -23.37
CA PHE A 379 11.08 3.45 -24.42
C PHE A 379 10.10 2.38 -23.98
N HIS A 380 9.07 2.14 -24.79
CA HIS A 380 8.13 1.05 -24.63
C HIS A 380 8.53 -0.08 -25.56
N LEU A 381 8.90 -1.25 -24.98
CA LEU A 381 9.24 -2.44 -25.77
C LEU A 381 7.96 -3.17 -26.18
N ASN A 382 7.28 -2.65 -27.21
CA ASN A 382 5.95 -3.10 -27.59
C ASN A 382 5.87 -4.58 -27.99
N ASN A 383 6.96 -5.17 -28.49
CA ASN A 383 7.03 -6.61 -28.77
C ASN A 383 6.84 -7.50 -27.52
N LEU A 384 7.12 -6.97 -26.33
CA LEU A 384 7.01 -7.70 -25.07
C LEU A 384 5.63 -7.57 -24.43
N PHE A 385 4.78 -6.66 -24.92
CA PHE A 385 3.44 -6.46 -24.38
C PHE A 385 2.54 -7.61 -24.82
N ARG A 386 1.96 -8.33 -23.86
CA ARG A 386 1.01 -9.39 -24.16
C ARG A 386 -0.29 -8.79 -24.71
N ASP A 387 -0.95 -9.50 -25.62
CA ASP A 387 -2.15 -9.05 -26.32
C ASP A 387 -3.25 -8.57 -25.34
N ASN A 388 -3.61 -9.40 -24.38
CA ASN A 388 -4.63 -9.10 -23.37
C ASN A 388 -4.21 -8.05 -22.30
N GLN A 389 -2.98 -7.54 -22.37
CA GLN A 389 -2.41 -6.57 -21.42
C GLN A 389 -1.87 -5.32 -22.13
N ARG A 390 -2.16 -5.19 -23.44
CA ARG A 390 -1.74 -4.05 -24.24
C ARG A 390 -2.72 -2.90 -24.08
N PRO A 391 -2.27 -1.68 -23.69
CA PRO A 391 -3.16 -0.54 -23.58
C PRO A 391 -3.71 -0.15 -24.96
N SER A 392 -4.99 0.23 -25.01
CA SER A 392 -5.60 0.91 -26.13
C SER A 392 -4.97 2.30 -26.37
N SER A 393 -5.27 2.93 -27.50
CA SER A 393 -4.80 4.29 -27.79
C SER A 393 -5.27 5.30 -26.75
N HIS A 394 -6.51 5.17 -26.28
CA HIS A 394 -7.07 6.02 -25.24
C HIS A 394 -6.37 5.81 -23.89
N GLU A 395 -6.23 4.57 -23.45
CA GLU A 395 -5.56 4.23 -22.18
C GLU A 395 -4.09 4.69 -22.18
N MET A 396 -3.39 4.52 -23.31
CA MET A 396 -2.01 4.99 -23.46
C MET A 396 -1.90 6.50 -23.34
N ASN A 397 -2.84 7.24 -23.94
CA ASN A 397 -2.89 8.70 -23.84
C ASN A 397 -3.21 9.16 -22.39
N VAL A 398 -4.17 8.53 -21.72
CA VAL A 398 -4.52 8.79 -20.31
C VAL A 398 -3.32 8.52 -19.41
N MET A 399 -2.65 7.37 -19.58
CA MET A 399 -1.48 6.98 -18.80
C MET A 399 -0.33 7.97 -18.96
N MET A 400 0.01 8.31 -20.20
CA MET A 400 1.04 9.32 -20.50
C MET A 400 0.60 10.76 -20.15
N GLY A 401 -0.69 10.98 -19.97
CA GLY A 401 -1.25 12.25 -19.52
C GLY A 401 -0.90 12.54 -18.07
N GLY A 402 -0.61 11.47 -17.30
CA GLY A 402 -0.15 11.59 -15.93
C GLY A 402 -1.15 12.30 -15.03
N LYS A 403 -2.47 12.03 -15.22
CA LYS A 403 -3.46 12.63 -14.31
C LYS A 403 -3.09 12.31 -12.87
N PRO A 404 -2.94 13.34 -12.03
CA PRO A 404 -2.64 13.15 -10.62
C PRO A 404 -3.74 12.33 -9.95
N GLU A 405 -3.39 11.63 -8.89
CA GLU A 405 -4.39 10.96 -8.06
C GLU A 405 -5.04 11.99 -7.14
N THR A 406 -6.36 11.95 -7.05
CA THR A 406 -7.10 12.78 -6.09
C THR A 406 -6.84 12.22 -4.69
N LEU A 407 -6.45 13.07 -3.76
CA LEU A 407 -6.30 12.66 -2.37
C LEU A 407 -7.68 12.29 -1.81
N SER A 408 -7.75 11.12 -1.22
CA SER A 408 -8.95 10.59 -0.58
C SER A 408 -8.62 10.10 0.81
N SER A 409 -9.45 10.42 1.79
CA SER A 409 -9.31 9.92 3.14
C SER A 409 -9.18 8.39 3.17
N LYS A 410 -8.26 7.89 3.97
CA LYS A 410 -8.15 6.48 4.37
C LYS A 410 -8.50 6.29 5.83
N PHE A 411 -8.93 7.37 6.47
CA PHE A 411 -9.39 7.34 7.84
C PHE A 411 -10.56 6.38 8.01
N LYS A 412 -10.50 5.56 9.05
CA LYS A 412 -11.56 4.66 9.48
C LYS A 412 -11.55 4.57 10.98
N ILE A 413 -12.74 4.54 11.59
CA ILE A 413 -12.86 4.19 12.99
C ILE A 413 -12.32 2.79 13.22
N ASN A 414 -11.51 2.62 14.24
CA ASN A 414 -10.89 1.34 14.58
C ASN A 414 -10.58 1.27 16.08
N PHE A 415 -10.41 0.05 16.57
CA PHE A 415 -10.16 -0.18 17.99
C PHE A 415 -8.86 0.45 18.51
N SER A 416 -7.75 0.42 17.72
CA SER A 416 -6.48 1.01 18.15
C SER A 416 -6.62 2.51 18.40
N MET A 417 -7.30 3.23 17.49
CA MET A 417 -7.56 4.65 17.67
C MET A 417 -8.40 4.91 18.93
N LEU A 418 -9.50 4.15 19.11
CA LEU A 418 -10.38 4.32 20.27
C LEU A 418 -9.64 4.03 21.58
N LEU A 419 -8.89 2.92 21.66
CA LEU A 419 -8.09 2.59 22.83
C LEU A 419 -7.05 3.66 23.16
N LYS A 420 -6.34 4.18 22.14
CA LYS A 420 -5.35 5.25 22.30
C LYS A 420 -5.98 6.58 22.70
N MET A 421 -7.16 6.91 22.18
CA MET A 421 -7.91 8.10 22.60
C MET A 421 -8.42 7.99 24.04
N ILE A 422 -8.97 6.84 24.42
CA ILE A 422 -9.37 6.56 25.80
C ILE A 422 -8.15 6.65 26.72
N ALA A 423 -7.02 6.07 26.31
CA ALA A 423 -5.77 6.15 27.03
C ALA A 423 -5.26 7.61 27.23
N SER A 424 -5.57 8.51 26.31
CA SER A 424 -5.23 9.93 26.43
C SER A 424 -6.37 10.80 26.96
N LYS A 425 -7.38 10.19 27.59
CA LYS A 425 -8.59 10.85 28.13
C LYS A 425 -9.30 11.78 27.13
N GLN A 426 -9.25 11.42 25.85
CA GLN A 426 -9.91 12.13 24.76
C GLN A 426 -11.15 11.34 24.34
N PHE A 427 -12.33 11.73 24.84
CA PHE A 427 -13.58 10.98 24.60
C PHE A 427 -14.42 11.55 23.45
N ASP A 428 -14.04 12.67 22.88
CA ASP A 428 -14.73 13.24 21.73
C ASP A 428 -14.24 12.59 20.41
N PHE A 429 -14.58 11.30 20.28
CA PHE A 429 -14.25 10.51 19.09
C PHE A 429 -14.87 11.08 17.81
N LYS A 430 -16.07 11.69 17.94
CA LYS A 430 -16.79 12.28 16.82
C LYS A 430 -16.04 13.48 16.26
N SER A 431 -15.67 14.44 17.10
CA SER A 431 -14.90 15.62 16.67
C SER A 431 -13.54 15.23 16.11
N PHE A 432 -12.87 14.24 16.70
CA PHE A 432 -11.62 13.73 16.14
C PHE A 432 -11.82 13.20 14.71
N ALA A 433 -12.82 12.33 14.48
CA ALA A 433 -13.12 11.81 13.15
C ALA A 433 -13.57 12.89 12.16
N GLN A 434 -14.27 13.93 12.63
CA GLN A 434 -14.66 15.08 11.83
C GLN A 434 -13.50 15.97 11.37
N ASN A 435 -12.36 15.93 12.05
CA ASN A 435 -11.14 16.60 11.63
C ASN A 435 -10.42 15.86 10.49
N SER A 436 -10.80 14.63 10.18
CA SER A 436 -10.22 13.89 9.06
C SER A 436 -10.75 14.38 7.70
N MET A 437 -10.01 14.07 6.62
CA MET A 437 -10.49 14.34 5.25
C MET A 437 -11.78 13.55 4.90
N LEU A 438 -12.17 12.55 5.72
CA LEU A 438 -13.43 11.85 5.58
C LEU A 438 -14.63 12.80 5.75
N SER A 439 -14.53 13.80 6.62
CA SER A 439 -15.56 14.81 6.83
C SER A 439 -15.96 15.53 5.54
N ASP A 440 -14.97 15.88 4.71
CA ASP A 440 -15.21 16.50 3.40
C ASP A 440 -16.05 15.59 2.47
N VAL A 441 -15.80 14.29 2.52
CA VAL A 441 -16.56 13.31 1.72
C VAL A 441 -17.99 13.19 2.23
N ILE A 442 -18.15 13.09 3.55
CA ILE A 442 -19.46 13.04 4.22
C ILE A 442 -20.28 14.28 3.90
N GLN A 443 -19.70 15.47 4.04
CA GLN A 443 -20.40 16.73 3.75
C GLN A 443 -20.81 16.86 2.28
N LYS A 444 -19.97 16.44 1.33
CA LYS A 444 -20.32 16.44 -0.10
C LYS A 444 -21.46 15.46 -0.41
N ASN A 445 -21.41 14.27 0.15
CA ASN A 445 -22.45 13.29 -0.03
C ASN A 445 -23.77 13.77 0.59
N LYS A 446 -23.71 14.36 1.79
CA LYS A 446 -24.88 14.95 2.43
C LYS A 446 -25.49 16.06 1.56
N LYS A 447 -24.68 17.01 1.11
CA LYS A 447 -25.14 18.11 0.25
C LYS A 447 -25.78 17.60 -1.06
N TYR A 448 -25.21 16.54 -1.64
CA TYR A 448 -25.80 15.92 -2.83
C TYR A 448 -27.18 15.32 -2.51
N ILE A 449 -27.30 14.52 -1.45
CA ILE A 449 -28.56 13.91 -1.04
C ILE A 449 -29.59 14.97 -0.62
N ASP A 450 -29.19 16.02 0.09
CA ASP A 450 -30.09 17.13 0.48
C ASP A 450 -30.63 17.86 -0.75
N ASN A 451 -29.85 18.04 -1.80
CA ASN A 451 -30.33 18.57 -3.07
C ASN A 451 -31.35 17.66 -3.75
N GLU A 452 -31.10 16.34 -3.74
CA GLU A 452 -32.04 15.35 -4.27
C GLU A 452 -33.36 15.32 -3.44
N ILE A 453 -33.26 15.45 -2.10
CA ILE A 453 -34.41 15.59 -1.21
C ILE A 453 -35.24 16.83 -1.59
N ASN A 454 -34.60 17.98 -1.73
CA ASN A 454 -35.28 19.21 -2.10
C ASN A 454 -36.00 19.08 -3.46
N HIS A 455 -35.33 18.51 -4.45
CA HIS A 455 -35.93 18.25 -5.76
C HIS A 455 -37.12 17.28 -5.67
N MET A 456 -37.00 16.21 -4.89
CA MET A 456 -38.07 15.23 -4.73
C MET A 456 -39.24 15.80 -3.88
N ASP A 457 -38.97 16.62 -2.86
CA ASP A 457 -39.97 17.34 -2.08
C ASP A 457 -40.78 18.29 -2.99
N GLU A 458 -40.16 19.00 -3.92
CA GLU A 458 -40.87 19.82 -4.90
C GLU A 458 -41.81 18.99 -5.79
N ILE A 459 -41.37 17.80 -6.24
CA ILE A 459 -42.18 16.91 -7.07
C ILE A 459 -43.39 16.38 -6.28
N VAL A 460 -43.18 15.95 -5.03
CA VAL A 460 -44.22 15.44 -4.16
C VAL A 460 -45.22 16.56 -3.80
N ASN A 461 -44.72 17.77 -3.48
CA ASN A 461 -45.58 18.91 -3.12
C ASN A 461 -46.38 19.47 -4.29
N LYS A 462 -45.95 19.28 -5.55
CA LYS A 462 -46.71 19.67 -6.76
C LYS A 462 -47.89 18.74 -7.02
N PHE A 463 -47.97 17.58 -6.39
CA PHE A 463 -49.08 16.67 -6.52
C PHE A 463 -50.26 17.12 -5.64
N SER A 464 -51.42 17.42 -6.26
CA SER A 464 -52.65 17.74 -5.54
C SER A 464 -53.74 16.73 -5.87
N PHE A 465 -54.39 16.22 -4.82
CA PHE A 465 -55.55 15.36 -4.96
C PHE A 465 -56.75 16.09 -5.58
N GLU A 466 -56.80 17.43 -5.55
CA GLU A 466 -57.86 18.23 -6.15
C GLU A 466 -57.92 18.12 -7.68
N PHE A 467 -56.83 17.75 -8.32
CA PHE A 467 -56.78 17.51 -9.77
C PHE A 467 -57.21 16.09 -10.17
N LEU A 468 -57.52 15.24 -9.22
CA LEU A 468 -58.01 13.90 -9.46
C LEU A 468 -59.54 13.86 -9.35
N LYS A 469 -60.20 13.19 -10.30
CA LYS A 469 -61.64 13.00 -10.26
C LYS A 469 -62.07 11.85 -9.35
N THR A 470 -61.13 10.96 -9.07
CA THR A 470 -61.32 9.83 -8.15
C THR A 470 -60.95 10.25 -6.73
N GLY A 471 -61.83 10.02 -5.76
CA GLY A 471 -61.61 10.39 -4.37
C GLY A 471 -60.36 9.72 -3.78
N LYS A 472 -59.64 10.44 -2.95
CA LYS A 472 -58.36 10.01 -2.27
C LYS A 472 -58.54 8.66 -1.58
N GLU A 473 -59.61 8.46 -0.80
CA GLU A 473 -59.86 7.25 -0.05
C GLU A 473 -60.00 6.00 -0.96
N SER A 474 -60.61 6.19 -2.13
CA SER A 474 -60.77 5.10 -3.12
C SER A 474 -59.42 4.67 -3.72
N LEU A 475 -58.54 5.63 -4.01
CA LEU A 475 -57.18 5.37 -4.51
C LEU A 475 -56.31 4.69 -3.46
N GLU A 476 -56.33 5.17 -2.22
CA GLU A 476 -55.61 4.57 -1.09
C GLU A 476 -56.08 3.14 -0.82
N ARG A 477 -57.41 2.93 -0.82
CA ARG A 477 -57.99 1.62 -0.60
C ARG A 477 -57.61 0.64 -1.71
N TYR A 478 -57.72 1.07 -2.95
CA TYR A 478 -57.32 0.22 -4.10
C TYR A 478 -55.84 -0.12 -4.05
N HIS A 479 -54.96 0.85 -3.76
CA HIS A 479 -53.51 0.63 -3.62
C HIS A 479 -53.21 -0.38 -2.49
N PHE A 480 -53.87 -0.26 -1.36
CA PHE A 480 -53.75 -1.20 -0.26
C PHE A 480 -54.14 -2.63 -0.68
N LEU A 481 -55.27 -2.78 -1.35
CA LEU A 481 -55.76 -4.09 -1.82
C LEU A 481 -54.83 -4.70 -2.87
N LYS A 482 -54.29 -3.89 -3.78
CA LYS A 482 -53.34 -4.31 -4.81
C LYS A 482 -51.99 -4.75 -4.19
N THR A 483 -51.50 -4.03 -3.20
CA THR A 483 -50.29 -4.37 -2.47
C THR A 483 -50.47 -5.63 -1.65
N LYS A 484 -51.57 -5.76 -0.94
CA LYS A 484 -51.92 -6.94 -0.14
C LYS A 484 -51.99 -8.22 -0.98
N GLN A 485 -52.56 -8.17 -2.20
CA GLN A 485 -52.59 -9.30 -3.12
C GLN A 485 -51.19 -9.78 -3.54
N ARG A 486 -50.20 -8.87 -3.62
CA ARG A 486 -48.80 -9.20 -4.00
C ARG A 486 -48.03 -9.85 -2.86
N VAL A 487 -48.24 -9.41 -1.62
CA VAL A 487 -47.42 -9.78 -0.46
C VAL A 487 -48.00 -10.97 0.32
N VAL A 488 -49.32 -11.10 0.42
CA VAL A 488 -49.96 -12.11 1.28
C VAL A 488 -50.58 -13.23 0.44
N ARG A 489 -50.23 -14.49 0.73
CA ARG A 489 -50.93 -15.67 0.17
C ARG A 489 -52.30 -15.80 0.85
N GLU A 490 -53.35 -15.21 0.25
CA GLU A 490 -54.73 -15.31 0.72
C GLU A 490 -55.43 -16.57 0.24
N SER A 491 -56.46 -17.02 1.02
CA SER A 491 -57.34 -18.09 0.60
C SER A 491 -58.16 -17.69 -0.65
N SER A 492 -58.57 -18.67 -1.46
CA SER A 492 -59.33 -18.44 -2.70
C SER A 492 -60.62 -17.61 -2.48
N LYS A 493 -61.24 -17.73 -1.31
CA LYS A 493 -62.46 -16.97 -0.95
C LYS A 493 -62.14 -15.49 -0.71
N ASN A 494 -61.04 -15.19 0.00
CA ASN A 494 -60.63 -13.81 0.27
C ASN A 494 -60.11 -13.13 -1.01
N ARG A 495 -59.35 -13.82 -1.86
CA ARG A 495 -58.96 -13.31 -3.19
C ARG A 495 -60.12 -12.87 -4.05
N LYS A 496 -61.22 -13.68 -4.09
CA LYS A 496 -62.42 -13.32 -4.84
C LYS A 496 -63.07 -12.06 -4.27
N LYS A 497 -63.14 -11.93 -2.94
CA LYS A 497 -63.74 -10.78 -2.28
C LYS A 497 -62.90 -9.49 -2.53
N THR A 498 -61.57 -9.58 -2.42
CA THR A 498 -60.66 -8.47 -2.71
C THR A 498 -60.74 -8.04 -4.18
N ALA A 499 -60.79 -9.00 -5.13
CA ALA A 499 -60.97 -8.71 -6.55
C ALA A 499 -62.30 -8.07 -6.88
N GLN A 500 -63.40 -8.46 -6.20
CA GLN A 500 -64.72 -7.86 -6.35
C GLN A 500 -64.75 -6.41 -5.84
N GLU A 501 -64.11 -6.15 -4.67
CA GLU A 501 -63.97 -4.80 -4.10
C GLU A 501 -63.17 -3.89 -5.04
N MET A 502 -62.05 -4.37 -5.60
CA MET A 502 -61.25 -3.63 -6.55
C MET A 502 -62.02 -3.26 -7.82
N ARG A 503 -62.83 -4.18 -8.36
CA ARG A 503 -63.68 -3.91 -9.51
C ARG A 503 -64.71 -2.84 -9.23
N LEU A 504 -65.36 -2.86 -8.08
CA LEU A 504 -66.33 -1.84 -7.67
C LEU A 504 -65.71 -0.46 -7.60
N ILE A 505 -64.45 -0.37 -7.10
CA ILE A 505 -63.70 0.89 -7.04
C ILE A 505 -63.37 1.38 -8.46
N GLU A 506 -62.97 0.47 -9.38
CA GLU A 506 -62.65 0.80 -10.77
C GLU A 506 -63.90 1.30 -11.56
N GLU A 507 -65.06 0.73 -11.32
CA GLU A 507 -66.31 1.05 -12.01
C GLU A 507 -66.90 2.39 -11.56
N ASN A 508 -66.58 2.87 -10.33
CA ASN A 508 -67.12 4.10 -9.76
C ASN A 508 -66.57 5.39 -10.42
N SER A 509 -65.47 5.32 -11.18
CA SER A 509 -64.92 6.52 -11.87
C SER A 509 -64.42 6.15 -13.26
N LYS A 510 -64.88 6.90 -14.28
CA LYS A 510 -64.42 6.71 -15.68
C LYS A 510 -62.93 7.05 -15.85
N THR A 511 -62.35 7.86 -14.99
CA THR A 511 -60.93 8.29 -15.03
C THR A 511 -60.06 7.50 -14.07
N PHE A 512 -60.60 6.49 -13.39
CA PHE A 512 -59.90 5.75 -12.34
C PHE A 512 -58.50 5.27 -12.75
N LYS A 513 -58.34 4.69 -13.93
CA LYS A 513 -57.04 4.13 -14.39
C LYS A 513 -55.98 5.21 -14.51
N ASP A 514 -56.31 6.37 -15.03
CA ASP A 514 -55.38 7.49 -15.20
C ASP A 514 -55.05 8.15 -13.85
N ASP A 515 -56.08 8.32 -13.00
CA ASP A 515 -55.93 8.88 -11.66
C ASP A 515 -55.10 7.94 -10.77
N PHE A 516 -55.37 6.62 -10.87
CA PHE A 516 -54.60 5.63 -10.12
C PHE A 516 -53.13 5.55 -10.56
N LYS A 517 -52.86 5.67 -11.87
CA LYS A 517 -51.48 5.72 -12.38
C LYS A 517 -50.73 6.94 -11.84
N LYS A 518 -51.35 8.10 -11.79
CA LYS A 518 -50.79 9.32 -11.18
C LYS A 518 -50.55 9.11 -9.69
N TYR A 519 -51.48 8.48 -9.00
CA TYR A 519 -51.38 8.13 -7.60
C TYR A 519 -50.23 7.14 -7.32
N GLU A 520 -50.07 6.10 -8.14
CA GLU A 520 -48.94 5.15 -8.02
C GLU A 520 -47.59 5.87 -8.14
N ILE A 521 -47.47 6.78 -9.12
CA ILE A 521 -46.25 7.59 -9.28
C ILE A 521 -45.99 8.48 -8.04
N PHE A 522 -47.09 9.06 -7.50
CA PHE A 522 -46.97 9.88 -6.27
C PHE A 522 -46.47 9.03 -5.08
N ILE A 523 -47.07 7.84 -4.85
CA ILE A 523 -46.66 6.93 -3.79
C ILE A 523 -45.21 6.46 -3.98
N GLU A 524 -44.80 6.16 -5.22
CA GLU A 524 -43.42 5.81 -5.53
C GLU A 524 -42.45 6.97 -5.19
N ASN A 525 -42.81 8.19 -5.53
CA ASN A 525 -42.03 9.39 -5.22
C ASN A 525 -41.97 9.64 -3.71
N CYS A 526 -43.06 9.47 -2.97
CA CYS A 526 -43.06 9.52 -1.51
C CYS A 526 -42.14 8.46 -0.89
N GLY A 527 -42.13 7.23 -1.44
CA GLY A 527 -41.20 6.18 -1.04
C GLY A 527 -39.73 6.55 -1.29
N LYS A 528 -39.42 7.10 -2.47
CA LYS A 528 -38.08 7.59 -2.80
C LYS A 528 -37.65 8.71 -1.86
N LEU A 529 -38.53 9.68 -1.59
CA LEU A 529 -38.27 10.77 -0.67
C LEU A 529 -37.98 10.27 0.75
N LYS A 530 -38.77 9.31 1.24
CA LYS A 530 -38.52 8.68 2.54
C LYS A 530 -37.16 8.01 2.60
N ASN A 531 -36.81 7.23 1.58
CA ASN A 531 -35.49 6.57 1.51
C ASN A 531 -34.33 7.58 1.44
N LEU A 532 -34.50 8.68 0.70
CA LEU A 532 -33.48 9.75 0.66
C LEU A 532 -33.31 10.43 2.02
N LYS A 533 -34.38 10.70 2.77
CA LYS A 533 -34.33 11.26 4.13
C LYS A 533 -33.67 10.29 5.11
N GLU A 534 -33.96 9.00 5.03
CA GLU A 534 -33.30 7.96 5.83
C GLU A 534 -31.79 7.88 5.47
N THR A 535 -31.45 8.00 4.18
CA THR A 535 -30.05 8.03 3.72
C THR A 535 -29.32 9.27 4.23
N SER A 536 -29.93 10.48 4.16
CA SER A 536 -29.34 11.71 4.70
C SER A 536 -29.08 11.60 6.21
N TYR A 537 -30.05 11.05 6.95
CA TYR A 537 -29.91 10.78 8.38
C TYR A 537 -28.77 9.78 8.66
N SER A 538 -28.66 8.71 7.89
CA SER A 538 -27.59 7.71 8.01
C SER A 538 -26.21 8.32 7.74
N ILE A 539 -26.10 9.18 6.73
CA ILE A 539 -24.85 9.90 6.39
C ILE A 539 -24.44 10.83 7.54
N GLU A 540 -25.37 11.57 8.11
CA GLU A 540 -25.13 12.51 9.22
C GLU A 540 -24.63 11.79 10.48
N HIS A 541 -25.16 10.60 10.75
CA HIS A 541 -24.80 9.79 11.92
C HIS A 541 -23.78 8.69 11.60
N SER A 542 -23.17 8.71 10.40
CA SER A 542 -22.27 7.63 9.95
C SER A 542 -21.11 7.39 10.91
N ILE A 543 -20.45 8.44 11.39
CA ILE A 543 -19.34 8.36 12.35
C ILE A 543 -19.80 7.73 13.67
N GLU A 544 -20.93 8.18 14.22
CA GLU A 544 -21.47 7.63 15.47
C GLU A 544 -21.89 6.16 15.32
N ASN A 545 -22.47 5.83 14.17
CA ASN A 545 -22.89 4.47 13.84
C ASN A 545 -21.69 3.51 13.68
N GLU A 546 -20.52 4.02 13.30
CA GLU A 546 -19.28 3.24 13.28
C GLU A 546 -18.64 3.13 14.68
N ILE A 547 -18.67 4.17 15.51
CA ILE A 547 -18.08 4.15 16.86
C ILE A 547 -18.80 3.15 17.77
N LYS A 548 -20.14 3.17 17.79
CA LYS A 548 -20.95 2.36 18.70
C LYS A 548 -20.66 0.86 18.69
N PRO A 549 -20.57 0.18 17.53
CA PRO A 549 -20.20 -1.23 17.46
C PRO A 549 -18.81 -1.53 18.04
N HIS A 550 -17.83 -0.68 17.75
CA HIS A 550 -16.47 -0.86 18.25
C HIS A 550 -16.43 -0.76 19.80
N ILE A 551 -17.09 0.25 20.37
CA ILE A 551 -17.19 0.41 21.82
C ILE A 551 -17.88 -0.82 22.46
N LYS A 552 -18.94 -1.33 21.85
CA LYS A 552 -19.63 -2.54 22.35
C LYS A 552 -18.72 -3.77 22.40
N ILE A 553 -17.90 -3.97 21.36
CA ILE A 553 -16.95 -5.09 21.32
C ILE A 553 -15.88 -4.91 22.40
N LEU A 554 -15.36 -3.69 22.59
CA LEU A 554 -14.37 -3.39 23.62
C LEU A 554 -14.93 -3.61 25.03
N GLN A 555 -16.17 -3.19 25.31
CA GLN A 555 -16.84 -3.41 26.60
C GLN A 555 -17.16 -4.89 26.84
N LYS A 556 -17.73 -5.58 25.84
CA LYS A 556 -18.06 -7.00 25.92
C LYS A 556 -16.86 -7.89 26.26
N ASN A 557 -15.69 -7.53 25.73
CA ASN A 557 -14.45 -8.27 25.94
C ASN A 557 -13.55 -7.65 27.02
N GLU A 558 -14.10 -6.79 27.86
CA GLU A 558 -13.43 -6.23 29.04
C GLU A 558 -12.12 -5.45 28.76
N PHE A 559 -12.00 -4.84 27.58
CA PHE A 559 -10.88 -3.92 27.29
C PHE A 559 -11.10 -2.54 27.90
N ILE A 560 -12.36 -2.14 28.04
CA ILE A 560 -12.77 -0.85 28.62
C ILE A 560 -13.92 -1.04 29.61
N THR A 561 -13.95 -0.16 30.58
CA THR A 561 -15.07 0.03 31.53
C THR A 561 -15.71 1.39 31.32
N VAL A 562 -16.92 1.59 31.80
CA VAL A 562 -17.59 2.90 31.78
C VAL A 562 -16.96 3.76 32.87
N GLY A 563 -16.61 5.00 32.55
CA GLY A 563 -16.09 5.97 33.50
C GLY A 563 -17.16 6.58 34.39
N GLU A 564 -16.79 7.58 35.17
CA GLU A 564 -17.70 8.24 36.13
C GLU A 564 -18.78 9.07 35.42
N ASN A 565 -18.49 9.65 34.28
CA ASN A 565 -19.45 10.45 33.52
C ASN A 565 -19.97 9.69 32.29
N GLU A 566 -21.14 10.05 31.81
CA GLU A 566 -21.72 9.47 30.58
C GLU A 566 -20.84 9.78 29.35
N GLY A 567 -20.46 8.74 28.65
CA GLY A 567 -19.58 8.86 27.47
C GLY A 567 -18.08 8.79 27.75
N GLU A 568 -17.67 8.72 28.99
CA GLU A 568 -16.30 8.48 29.42
C GLU A 568 -16.03 6.98 29.57
N TYR A 569 -14.81 6.58 29.30
CA TYR A 569 -14.36 5.19 29.39
C TYR A 569 -12.98 5.11 30.02
N GLU A 570 -12.73 4.02 30.72
CA GLU A 570 -11.43 3.71 31.29
C GLU A 570 -10.85 2.44 30.70
N LEU A 571 -9.54 2.43 30.48
CA LEU A 571 -8.85 1.22 30.04
C LEU A 571 -8.66 0.26 31.20
N THR A 572 -9.04 -0.98 31.01
CA THR A 572 -8.61 -2.08 31.87
C THR A 572 -7.13 -2.38 31.66
N GLU A 573 -6.53 -3.27 32.45
CA GLU A 573 -5.14 -3.72 32.20
C GLU A 573 -5.02 -4.33 30.80
N MET A 574 -5.97 -5.16 30.38
CA MET A 574 -6.01 -5.75 29.05
C MET A 574 -6.18 -4.66 27.95
N GLY A 575 -6.95 -3.60 28.22
CA GLY A 575 -7.07 -2.44 27.33
C GLY A 575 -5.75 -1.67 27.20
N LYS A 576 -5.02 -1.47 28.30
CA LYS A 576 -3.67 -0.87 28.27
C LYS A 576 -2.69 -1.71 27.46
N MET A 577 -2.73 -3.04 27.62
CA MET A 577 -1.92 -3.95 26.79
C MET A 577 -2.25 -3.77 25.30
N ALA A 578 -3.52 -3.83 24.94
CA ALA A 578 -3.97 -3.72 23.56
C ALA A 578 -3.63 -2.36 22.91
N SER A 579 -3.59 -1.28 23.68
CA SER A 579 -3.24 0.06 23.18
C SER A 579 -1.75 0.18 22.76
N ASN A 580 -0.88 -0.73 23.22
CA ASN A 580 0.56 -0.74 22.95
C ASN A 580 1.00 -1.75 21.89
N VAL A 581 0.09 -2.53 21.32
CA VAL A 581 0.38 -3.48 20.22
C VAL A 581 -0.09 -2.88 18.91
N ASN A 582 0.77 -2.86 17.87
CA ASN A 582 0.49 -2.27 16.56
C ASN A 582 0.77 -3.22 15.37
N GLU A 583 1.79 -4.09 15.51
CA GLU A 583 2.26 -4.97 14.43
C GLU A 583 1.35 -6.16 14.14
N ILE A 584 0.53 -6.56 15.12
CA ILE A 584 -0.35 -7.72 15.09
C ILE A 584 -1.73 -7.38 15.68
N HIS A 585 -2.67 -8.32 15.60
CA HIS A 585 -4.04 -8.09 16.09
C HIS A 585 -4.07 -7.88 17.61
N TYR A 586 -4.07 -6.62 18.02
CA TYR A 586 -3.89 -6.18 19.41
C TYR A 586 -4.93 -6.76 20.39
N LEU A 587 -6.24 -6.85 20.02
CA LEU A 587 -7.26 -7.43 20.89
C LEU A 587 -7.02 -8.92 21.11
N ALA A 588 -6.83 -9.67 20.03
CA ALA A 588 -6.65 -11.12 20.10
C ALA A 588 -5.40 -11.51 20.91
N ILE A 589 -4.28 -10.81 20.69
CA ILE A 589 -3.03 -11.13 21.39
C ILE A 589 -3.09 -10.72 22.86
N SER A 590 -3.65 -9.55 23.19
CA SER A 590 -3.82 -9.13 24.58
C SER A 590 -4.76 -10.05 25.35
N ASP A 591 -5.85 -10.51 24.71
CA ASP A 591 -6.80 -11.47 25.32
C ASP A 591 -6.10 -12.81 25.67
N ILE A 592 -5.35 -13.41 24.72
CA ILE A 592 -4.70 -14.71 25.02
C ILE A 592 -3.52 -14.61 25.99
N ILE A 593 -2.81 -13.47 26.01
CA ILE A 593 -1.74 -13.25 26.99
C ILE A 593 -2.35 -13.05 28.38
N PHE A 594 -3.37 -12.21 28.50
CA PHE A 594 -3.99 -11.85 29.77
C PHE A 594 -4.79 -13.02 30.37
N ASN A 595 -5.70 -13.61 29.59
CA ASN A 595 -6.64 -14.61 30.09
C ASN A 595 -6.16 -16.05 30.04
N GLN A 596 -5.20 -16.37 29.13
CA GLN A 596 -4.79 -17.74 28.86
C GLN A 596 -3.31 -17.99 29.12
N ASN A 597 -2.58 -17.00 29.63
CA ASN A 597 -1.13 -17.06 29.85
C ASN A 597 -0.38 -17.59 28.62
N ALA A 598 -0.77 -17.11 27.42
CA ALA A 598 -0.17 -17.55 26.18
C ALA A 598 1.34 -17.27 26.18
N PHE A 599 2.06 -18.19 25.53
CA PHE A 599 3.53 -18.14 25.33
C PHE A 599 4.37 -18.43 26.59
N ILE A 600 3.79 -18.60 27.78
CA ILE A 600 4.53 -18.99 28.98
C ILE A 600 5.04 -20.42 28.81
N GLY A 601 6.30 -20.65 29.21
CA GLY A 601 6.97 -21.95 29.11
C GLY A 601 7.50 -22.30 27.72
N LEU A 602 7.37 -21.40 26.73
CA LEU A 602 8.03 -21.54 25.45
C LEU A 602 9.51 -21.16 25.54
N SER A 603 10.38 -21.97 24.94
CA SER A 603 11.76 -21.57 24.69
C SER A 603 11.81 -20.41 23.67
N VAL A 604 12.91 -19.66 23.64
CA VAL A 604 13.10 -18.58 22.64
C VAL A 604 12.88 -19.06 21.22
N THR A 605 13.39 -20.23 20.87
CA THR A 605 13.22 -20.82 19.53
C THR A 605 11.75 -21.16 19.23
N GLU A 606 11.01 -21.71 20.19
CA GLU A 606 9.60 -21.99 20.02
C GLU A 606 8.80 -20.69 19.86
N LEU A 607 9.10 -19.68 20.69
CA LEU A 607 8.44 -18.39 20.61
C LEU A 607 8.68 -17.70 19.27
N THR A 608 9.93 -17.67 18.77
CA THR A 608 10.22 -17.10 17.45
C THR A 608 9.46 -17.82 16.32
N SER A 609 9.34 -19.14 16.42
CA SER A 609 8.58 -19.96 15.47
C SER A 609 7.08 -19.63 15.50
N VAL A 610 6.51 -19.43 16.70
CA VAL A 610 5.13 -19.00 16.85
C VAL A 610 4.92 -17.60 16.27
N LEU A 611 5.80 -16.64 16.57
CA LEU A 611 5.67 -15.26 16.06
C LEU A 611 5.81 -15.15 14.53
N SER A 612 6.43 -16.16 13.88
CA SER A 612 6.59 -16.18 12.43
C SER A 612 5.26 -16.29 11.66
N VAL A 613 4.17 -16.74 12.30
CA VAL A 613 2.83 -16.85 11.67
C VAL A 613 2.25 -15.50 11.25
N PHE A 614 2.76 -14.41 11.79
CA PHE A 614 2.36 -13.04 11.47
C PHE A 614 3.12 -12.43 10.28
N CYS A 615 4.08 -13.16 9.70
CA CYS A 615 4.87 -12.68 8.57
C CYS A 615 4.19 -13.01 7.24
N ASP A 616 3.98 -12.00 6.40
CA ASP A 616 3.32 -12.16 5.09
C ASP A 616 4.31 -12.67 4.03
N ILE A 617 4.81 -13.89 4.21
CA ILE A 617 5.58 -14.64 3.22
C ILE A 617 4.82 -15.90 2.89
N ARG A 618 4.54 -16.08 1.60
CA ARG A 618 3.83 -17.25 1.07
C ARG A 618 4.74 -17.99 0.11
N LEU A 619 4.77 -19.30 0.25
CA LEU A 619 5.34 -20.19 -0.76
C LEU A 619 4.46 -20.26 -2.01
N SER A 620 4.95 -20.90 -3.07
CA SER A 620 4.12 -21.24 -4.22
C SER A 620 2.96 -22.14 -3.81
N ASP A 621 1.84 -22.09 -4.54
CA ASP A 621 0.64 -22.86 -4.20
C ASP A 621 0.91 -24.36 -4.04
N GLU A 622 1.93 -24.90 -4.73
CA GLU A 622 2.37 -26.31 -4.65
C GLU A 622 3.04 -26.65 -3.30
N ASN A 623 3.70 -25.67 -2.68
CA ASN A 623 4.50 -25.86 -1.45
C ASN A 623 3.86 -25.18 -0.23
N ARG A 624 2.71 -24.55 -0.39
CA ARG A 624 2.06 -23.79 0.66
C ARG A 624 1.50 -24.67 1.78
N ILE A 625 1.73 -24.27 3.01
CA ILE A 625 1.21 -24.96 4.20
C ILE A 625 -0.08 -24.28 4.65
N PHE A 626 -1.20 -25.00 4.64
CA PHE A 626 -2.53 -24.47 4.96
C PHE A 626 -2.96 -24.67 6.42
N SER A 627 -2.27 -25.52 7.17
CA SER A 627 -2.52 -25.76 8.59
C SER A 627 -1.24 -26.03 9.34
N VAL A 628 -1.17 -25.57 10.58
CA VAL A 628 -0.05 -25.85 11.49
C VAL A 628 0.14 -27.35 11.76
N ASP A 629 -0.89 -28.17 11.57
CA ASP A 629 -0.81 -29.61 11.77
C ASP A 629 0.17 -30.29 10.81
N TYR A 630 0.35 -29.71 9.61
CA TYR A 630 1.28 -30.21 8.58
C TYR A 630 2.70 -29.66 8.73
N VAL A 631 2.94 -28.75 9.69
CA VAL A 631 4.28 -28.22 9.95
C VAL A 631 5.09 -29.22 10.76
N ASN A 632 6.35 -29.44 10.38
CA ASN A 632 7.28 -30.24 11.16
C ASN A 632 7.85 -29.42 12.33
N THR A 633 7.11 -29.38 13.43
CA THR A 633 7.48 -28.66 14.66
C THR A 633 6.90 -29.39 15.88
N ASN A 634 7.30 -28.96 17.09
CA ASN A 634 6.85 -29.59 18.33
C ASN A 634 5.40 -29.17 18.70
N ASP A 635 4.84 -29.91 19.65
CA ASP A 635 3.45 -29.75 20.08
C ASP A 635 3.20 -28.40 20.78
N ASN A 636 4.19 -27.84 21.48
CA ASN A 636 4.06 -26.53 22.12
C ASN A 636 3.80 -25.41 21.10
N VAL A 637 4.58 -25.40 20.00
CA VAL A 637 4.38 -24.46 18.89
C VAL A 637 3.01 -24.66 18.27
N LYS A 638 2.62 -25.90 17.96
CA LYS A 638 1.30 -26.21 17.38
C LYS A 638 0.16 -25.74 18.28
N LYS A 639 0.26 -25.99 19.58
CA LYS A 639 -0.73 -25.58 20.58
C LYS A 639 -0.87 -24.04 20.63
N SER A 640 0.24 -23.33 20.70
CA SER A 640 0.25 -21.86 20.74
C SER A 640 -0.31 -21.24 19.45
N VAL A 641 0.04 -21.76 18.28
CA VAL A 641 -0.51 -21.28 17.01
C VAL A 641 -2.02 -21.55 16.89
N LYS A 642 -2.51 -22.70 17.38
CA LYS A 642 -3.95 -23.00 17.44
C LYS A 642 -4.68 -22.05 18.40
N MET A 643 -4.06 -21.67 19.51
CA MET A 643 -4.60 -20.69 20.44
C MET A 643 -4.76 -19.32 19.77
N ILE A 644 -3.73 -18.85 19.08
CA ILE A 644 -3.78 -17.60 18.28
C ILE A 644 -4.90 -17.70 17.25
N LYS A 645 -4.97 -18.79 16.48
CA LYS A 645 -6.00 -18.97 15.45
C LYS A 645 -7.40 -18.87 16.03
N LYS A 646 -7.65 -19.52 17.17
CA LYS A 646 -8.95 -19.48 17.87
C LYS A 646 -9.31 -18.06 18.30
N ALA A 647 -8.35 -17.28 18.81
CA ALA A 647 -8.57 -15.89 19.18
C ALA A 647 -8.87 -15.02 17.94
N TYR A 648 -8.13 -15.22 16.86
CA TYR A 648 -8.36 -14.51 15.59
C TYR A 648 -9.77 -14.81 15.04
N ASP A 649 -10.20 -16.08 15.05
CA ASP A 649 -11.54 -16.47 14.61
C ASP A 649 -12.62 -15.83 15.49
N LYS A 650 -12.44 -15.80 16.83
CA LYS A 650 -13.36 -15.13 17.76
C LYS A 650 -13.59 -13.67 17.38
N TYR A 651 -12.51 -12.90 17.18
CA TYR A 651 -12.64 -11.47 16.86
C TYR A 651 -13.11 -11.24 15.43
N TYR A 652 -12.78 -12.12 14.49
CA TYR A 652 -13.34 -12.08 13.14
C TYR A 652 -14.87 -12.23 13.14
N ASP A 653 -15.38 -13.20 13.89
CA ASP A 653 -16.82 -13.44 14.02
C ASP A 653 -17.51 -12.26 14.72
N GLU A 654 -16.88 -11.65 15.72
CA GLU A 654 -17.44 -10.47 16.39
C GLU A 654 -17.48 -9.26 15.48
N GLU A 655 -16.40 -8.94 14.77
CA GLU A 655 -16.36 -7.84 13.81
C GLU A 655 -17.38 -8.05 12.68
N THR A 656 -17.55 -9.28 12.22
CA THR A 656 -18.57 -9.63 11.22
C THR A 656 -19.98 -9.43 11.78
N THR A 657 -20.23 -9.86 13.01
CA THR A 657 -21.56 -9.76 13.65
C THR A 657 -21.97 -8.31 13.89
N TYR A 658 -21.02 -7.46 14.24
CA TYR A 658 -21.26 -6.03 14.51
C TYR A 658 -21.02 -5.13 13.30
N GLU A 659 -20.68 -5.72 12.13
CA GLU A 659 -20.44 -5.02 10.88
C GLU A 659 -19.36 -3.90 10.99
N THR A 660 -18.28 -4.17 11.74
CA THR A 660 -17.19 -3.22 11.90
C THR A 660 -16.24 -3.24 10.69
N ASN A 661 -15.39 -2.23 10.58
CA ASN A 661 -14.37 -2.17 9.54
C ASN A 661 -13.19 -3.08 9.90
N PHE A 662 -12.95 -4.13 9.09
CA PHE A 662 -11.78 -4.99 9.25
C PHE A 662 -10.48 -4.21 9.00
N MET A 663 -9.61 -4.15 10.01
CA MET A 663 -8.31 -3.47 9.93
C MET A 663 -7.15 -4.44 9.78
N PHE A 664 -7.31 -5.66 10.27
CA PHE A 664 -6.28 -6.70 10.20
C PHE A 664 -6.65 -7.80 9.21
N LYS A 665 -5.60 -8.43 8.67
CA LYS A 665 -5.76 -9.70 7.98
C LYS A 665 -5.84 -10.81 9.02
N TYR A 666 -6.94 -11.54 9.03
CA TYR A 666 -7.16 -12.66 9.96
C TYR A 666 -6.50 -13.98 9.52
N GLU A 667 -5.81 -13.97 8.37
CA GLU A 667 -5.08 -15.13 7.88
C GLU A 667 -3.70 -15.23 8.52
N LEU A 668 -3.41 -16.36 9.16
CA LEU A 668 -2.09 -16.71 9.64
C LEU A 668 -1.31 -17.44 8.54
N GLN A 669 0.01 -17.26 8.51
CA GLN A 669 0.90 -17.92 7.55
C GLN A 669 1.76 -18.97 8.28
N TYR A 670 1.78 -20.18 7.79
CA TYR A 670 2.49 -21.29 8.46
C TYR A 670 3.81 -21.64 7.77
N ASP A 671 4.06 -21.07 6.60
CA ASP A 671 5.17 -21.42 5.71
C ASP A 671 6.57 -21.17 6.32
N LEU A 672 6.68 -20.22 7.25
CA LEU A 672 7.96 -19.86 7.87
C LEU A 672 8.28 -20.56 9.18
N ILE A 673 7.35 -21.25 9.82
CA ILE A 673 7.52 -21.80 11.18
C ILE A 673 8.77 -22.68 11.27
N GLU A 674 8.90 -23.66 10.38
CA GLU A 674 10.02 -24.60 10.37
C GLU A 674 11.35 -23.90 10.05
N ILE A 675 11.33 -22.98 9.08
CA ILE A 675 12.53 -22.24 8.65
C ILE A 675 13.05 -21.34 9.77
N VAL A 676 12.15 -20.60 10.44
CA VAL A 676 12.51 -19.74 11.56
C VAL A 676 13.03 -20.57 12.73
N GLN A 677 12.45 -21.75 12.98
CA GLN A 677 12.93 -22.66 14.00
C GLN A 677 14.35 -23.15 13.70
N LYS A 678 14.62 -23.57 12.46
CA LYS A 678 15.97 -23.96 12.02
C LYS A 678 16.94 -22.78 12.14
N TRP A 679 16.51 -21.58 11.72
CA TRP A 679 17.32 -20.37 11.80
C TRP A 679 17.66 -20.03 13.25
N ALA A 680 16.68 -20.00 14.15
CA ALA A 680 16.90 -19.71 15.56
C ALA A 680 17.87 -20.71 16.23
N ASN A 681 17.85 -21.98 15.83
CA ASN A 681 18.72 -23.03 16.34
C ASN A 681 20.12 -23.07 15.69
N SER A 682 20.35 -22.38 14.58
CA SER A 682 21.67 -22.39 13.93
C SER A 682 22.69 -21.62 14.79
N GLU A 683 23.87 -22.20 14.99
CA GLU A 683 24.94 -21.63 15.84
C GLU A 683 26.08 -21.03 15.01
N ASP A 684 26.28 -21.51 13.79
CA ASP A 684 27.38 -21.10 12.93
C ASP A 684 26.95 -20.58 11.55
N ALA A 685 27.88 -19.95 10.85
CA ALA A 685 27.67 -19.38 9.53
C ALA A 685 27.35 -20.46 8.46
N ILE A 686 27.84 -21.68 8.61
CA ILE A 686 27.63 -22.78 7.66
C ILE A 686 26.18 -23.25 7.73
N ALA A 687 25.65 -23.44 8.96
CA ALA A 687 24.26 -23.78 9.19
C ALA A 687 23.33 -22.70 8.60
N CYS A 688 23.62 -21.41 8.84
CA CYS A 688 22.88 -20.29 8.26
C CYS A 688 22.89 -20.32 6.72
N GLN A 689 24.04 -20.57 6.08
CA GLN A 689 24.16 -20.69 4.63
C GLN A 689 23.33 -21.84 4.05
N ASN A 690 23.29 -22.98 4.74
CA ASN A 690 22.50 -24.13 4.30
C ASN A 690 21.00 -23.82 4.36
N ILE A 691 20.53 -23.13 5.40
CA ILE A 691 19.14 -22.68 5.49
C ILE A 691 18.81 -21.69 4.36
N ILE A 692 19.71 -20.76 4.03
CA ILE A 692 19.51 -19.83 2.90
C ILE A 692 19.37 -20.59 1.58
N LYS A 693 20.20 -21.61 1.33
CA LYS A 693 20.07 -22.44 0.12
C LYS A 693 18.76 -23.22 0.08
N GLU A 694 18.30 -23.74 1.21
CA GLU A 694 16.99 -24.39 1.34
C GLU A 694 15.85 -23.43 1.01
N MET A 695 15.88 -22.20 1.56
CA MET A 695 14.90 -21.15 1.29
C MET A 695 14.82 -20.76 -0.20
N GLU A 696 15.99 -20.65 -0.86
CA GLU A 696 16.04 -20.32 -2.30
C GLU A 696 15.37 -21.39 -3.17
N GLN A 697 15.50 -22.66 -2.81
CA GLN A 697 14.81 -23.77 -3.49
C GLN A 697 13.29 -23.67 -3.37
N TRP A 698 12.79 -23.14 -2.25
CA TRP A 698 11.37 -22.91 -2.00
C TRP A 698 10.89 -21.54 -2.55
N GLY A 699 11.78 -20.79 -3.18
CA GLY A 699 11.46 -19.47 -3.77
C GLY A 699 11.38 -18.34 -2.76
N ILE A 700 11.89 -18.52 -1.53
CA ILE A 700 11.99 -17.47 -0.53
C ILE A 700 13.28 -16.68 -0.76
N TYR A 701 13.15 -15.41 -1.07
CA TYR A 701 14.27 -14.51 -1.25
C TYR A 701 14.86 -14.03 0.09
N ILE A 702 16.17 -13.92 0.18
CA ILE A 702 16.89 -13.45 1.38
C ILE A 702 16.34 -12.11 1.89
N GLY A 703 16.09 -11.14 1.00
CA GLY A 703 15.56 -9.85 1.39
C GLY A 703 14.15 -9.91 1.99
N ASN A 704 13.32 -10.90 1.61
CA ASN A 704 12.02 -11.11 2.23
C ASN A 704 12.17 -11.77 3.60
N PHE A 705 13.05 -12.76 3.70
CA PHE A 705 13.35 -13.44 4.97
C PHE A 705 13.91 -12.46 6.01
N THR A 706 14.86 -11.61 5.63
CA THR A 706 15.37 -10.55 6.51
C THR A 706 14.25 -9.66 7.04
N LYS A 707 13.31 -9.23 6.17
CA LYS A 707 12.16 -8.44 6.62
C LYS A 707 11.26 -9.20 7.59
N ALA A 708 11.05 -10.49 7.37
CA ALA A 708 10.25 -11.32 8.28
C ALA A 708 10.91 -11.43 9.65
N ILE A 709 12.20 -11.69 9.70
CA ILE A 709 12.96 -11.74 10.96
C ILE A 709 12.89 -10.41 11.71
N LEU A 710 13.10 -9.29 11.01
CA LEU A 710 12.99 -7.98 11.63
C LEU A 710 11.58 -7.69 12.14
N LYS A 711 10.54 -8.12 11.41
CA LYS A 711 9.16 -8.04 11.89
C LYS A 711 8.93 -8.88 13.15
N ILE A 712 9.45 -10.09 13.24
CA ILE A 712 9.38 -10.92 14.45
C ILE A 712 10.03 -10.20 15.63
N CYS A 713 11.19 -9.58 15.42
CA CYS A 713 11.88 -8.80 16.44
C CYS A 713 11.05 -7.58 16.90
N ASN A 714 10.38 -6.89 15.97
CA ASN A 714 9.52 -5.75 16.30
C ASN A 714 8.30 -6.20 17.10
N ILE A 715 7.66 -7.30 16.71
CA ILE A 715 6.55 -7.90 17.48
C ILE A 715 7.03 -8.25 18.90
N ALA A 716 8.21 -8.87 19.04
CA ALA A 716 8.75 -9.20 20.34
C ALA A 716 8.95 -7.96 21.23
N MET A 717 9.50 -6.86 20.68
CA MET A 717 9.65 -5.59 21.41
C MET A 717 8.31 -4.97 21.83
N GLU A 718 7.27 -5.06 21.01
CA GLU A 718 5.92 -4.59 21.41
C GLU A 718 5.37 -5.46 22.54
N LEU A 719 5.57 -6.77 22.48
CA LEU A 719 5.13 -7.70 23.53
C LEU A 719 5.94 -7.55 24.83
N GLU A 720 7.18 -7.04 24.81
CA GLU A 720 7.91 -6.66 26.02
C GLU A 720 7.16 -5.58 26.80
N ASN A 721 6.63 -4.56 26.12
CA ASN A 721 5.81 -3.53 26.78
C ASN A 721 4.53 -4.12 27.38
N VAL A 722 3.90 -5.05 26.68
CA VAL A 722 2.73 -5.79 27.20
C VAL A 722 3.07 -6.56 28.47
N CYS A 723 4.23 -7.25 28.50
CA CYS A 723 4.69 -7.99 29.68
C CYS A 723 5.04 -7.07 30.86
N LEU A 724 5.58 -5.88 30.59
CA LEU A 724 5.85 -4.88 31.63
C LEU A 724 4.56 -4.36 32.28
N ILE A 725 3.49 -4.18 31.50
CA ILE A 725 2.17 -3.79 32.03
C ILE A 725 1.58 -4.89 32.91
N GLN A 726 1.70 -6.17 32.51
CA GLN A 726 1.16 -7.33 33.21
C GLN A 726 2.07 -7.85 34.33
N ASN A 727 3.31 -7.33 34.48
CA ASN A 727 4.36 -7.88 35.36
C ASN A 727 4.71 -9.35 35.05
N ASN A 728 4.64 -9.77 33.80
CA ASN A 728 4.99 -11.11 33.36
C ASN A 728 6.49 -11.22 33.07
N LEU A 729 7.29 -11.45 34.13
CA LEU A 729 8.76 -11.46 34.03
C LEU A 729 9.31 -12.69 33.28
N GLU A 730 8.61 -13.82 33.30
CA GLU A 730 9.04 -15.04 32.60
C GLU A 730 8.99 -14.84 31.10
N LEU A 731 7.86 -14.41 30.55
CA LEU A 731 7.72 -14.13 29.13
C LEU A 731 8.62 -12.96 28.69
N LEU A 732 8.75 -11.91 29.51
CA LEU A 732 9.63 -10.77 29.25
C LEU A 732 11.07 -11.21 29.04
N LYS A 733 11.59 -12.11 29.87
CA LYS A 733 12.95 -12.66 29.72
C LYS A 733 13.11 -13.34 28.35
N THR A 734 12.16 -14.20 27.98
CA THR A 734 12.20 -14.94 26.71
C THR A 734 12.12 -13.98 25.50
N LEU A 735 11.27 -12.95 25.57
CA LEU A 735 11.12 -11.96 24.50
C LEU A 735 12.41 -11.16 24.25
N ARG A 736 13.12 -10.76 25.30
CA ARG A 736 14.38 -10.02 25.21
C ARG A 736 15.50 -10.79 24.49
N GLU A 737 15.46 -12.10 24.55
CA GLU A 737 16.44 -12.95 23.85
C GLU A 737 16.12 -13.16 22.37
N VAL A 738 14.92 -12.79 21.88
CA VAL A 738 14.47 -13.00 20.50
C VAL A 738 15.39 -12.32 19.49
N SER A 739 15.73 -11.05 19.71
CA SER A 739 16.57 -10.29 18.80
C SER A 739 17.96 -10.89 18.66
N ASP A 740 18.59 -11.29 19.75
CA ASP A 740 19.94 -11.89 19.77
C ASP A 740 19.96 -13.26 19.08
N LYS A 741 18.86 -14.00 19.24
CA LYS A 741 18.71 -15.33 18.63
C LYS A 741 18.50 -15.28 17.13
N LEU A 742 17.83 -14.24 16.64
CA LEU A 742 17.43 -14.11 15.23
C LEU A 742 18.34 -13.22 14.39
N LYS A 743 18.86 -12.11 14.95
CA LYS A 743 19.74 -11.18 14.23
C LYS A 743 21.18 -11.69 14.22
N LYS A 744 21.48 -12.53 13.26
CA LYS A 744 22.78 -13.13 13.09
C LYS A 744 23.14 -13.30 11.63
N PHE A 745 24.42 -13.56 11.35
CA PHE A 745 24.94 -13.70 10.00
C PHE A 745 24.56 -12.47 9.17
N ILE A 746 23.99 -12.64 8.00
CA ILE A 746 23.59 -11.54 7.11
C ILE A 746 22.20 -10.95 7.42
N VAL A 747 21.45 -11.55 8.33
CA VAL A 747 20.13 -11.06 8.73
C VAL A 747 20.30 -10.08 9.89
N THR A 748 20.61 -8.85 9.55
CA THR A 748 20.90 -7.77 10.50
C THR A 748 20.18 -6.49 10.08
N SER A 749 20.13 -5.50 10.97
CA SER A 749 19.66 -4.13 10.70
C SER A 749 20.80 -3.19 10.22
N GLN A 750 21.96 -3.72 9.88
CA GLN A 750 23.10 -2.94 9.42
C GLN A 750 22.83 -2.25 8.07
N SER A 751 23.37 -1.06 7.90
CA SER A 751 23.28 -0.27 6.67
C SER A 751 24.67 0.24 6.25
N LEU A 752 24.93 0.29 4.94
CA LEU A 752 26.15 0.86 4.37
C LEU A 752 26.15 2.40 4.38
N TYR A 753 25.04 3.01 4.73
CA TYR A 753 24.86 4.46 4.84
C TYR A 753 25.10 4.99 6.25
N LEU A 754 25.12 4.12 7.24
CA LEU A 754 25.42 4.39 8.65
C LEU A 754 26.82 3.86 8.99
#